data_8b572041f24e718ea48b22b31d8ad404
#
_entry.id   8b572041f24e718ea48b22b31d8ad404
#
_cell.length_a   1.000
_cell.length_b   1.000
_cell.length_c   1.000
_cell.angle_alpha   90.00
_cell.angle_beta   90.00
_cell.angle_gamma   90.00
#
_symmetry.space_group_name_H-M   'P 1'
#
loop_
_entity.id
_entity.type
_entity.pdbx_description
1 polymer ?
#
loop_
_entity_poly.entity_id
_entity_poly.type
_entity_poly.pdbx_seq_one_letter_code
_entity_poly.pdbx_strand_id
1 'polypeptide(L)'
;MKLHLPMTLLAALLACLSTPHAATAAELTWTGAEGNNVWTLNGTPDSSPWNGNAVYTDEDTVIFGTLEGQTLVEALISSTVTPAGLTFNSDTTSYTLKGTGAMAGGGTLSKSGTSTLRLETSNTNFSGTINLDGGVLELGADGVLGTGKIVWGGGTVKYGEGVTTDISNNMNAVTAGKDTIRIDTNGNNVVWSAYTRSKFAYVKTGDGALTLKPTSANTFEKDLTIEQGTLAFDSTNGAITFTANIKGNGGQLEKMGANALIINTSSALADYQGVVKVSSGTLQLGSANGSKLEFTGADIVVGDATLKLNGNGNNLHSVSNNIDLLNGAEIYIGNSSGPTEGSYQYTLSGNIRIGQSATDVVDITTQYAKTIGLTGTLSGEGTLQYLSVNNGTDDLANRKLFITGENTDFTGTVNVGSPDGTGDAPVKKRALVLAHQNALVNATVNLFNEDGYLQINNADKTGNIAGLNGKGIIAGESSGVAADSPDTLNLVQKDGLNTFTGTIADTVSLVRSGAGTFIFAGTNNGRITSSEGTLQLGNAAGDYTAGNVNIAGGSLNIGGSGTLSHVSVSSPAFGTGVNIFMDIMGAENDQLTYTGAGAVEVGGLSFNIDLASSTEDAYTLFTATTGTFTSNGELHFLGLNRGAAATISLSDDGKSVVLNVTEKGEHGNLVWNGGGEGIWITEGTAENSPWDITCLLYTSPSPRDGLLSR
;
A
#
# COMPACT_ATOMS: atom_id res chain seq x y z
N MET A 1 20.92 -84.18 83.21
CA MET A 1 20.63 -82.77 83.21
C MET A 1 20.74 -82.31 81.71
N LYS A 2 19.65 -82.21 81.00
CA LYS A 2 19.64 -81.82 79.60
C LYS A 2 19.39 -80.35 79.53
N LEU A 3 20.33 -79.62 78.90
CA LEU A 3 20.24 -78.18 78.72
C LEU A 3 19.53 -77.99 77.32
N HIS A 4 18.32 -77.44 77.32
CA HIS A 4 17.64 -76.96 76.13
C HIS A 4 18.08 -75.52 75.91
N LEU A 5 18.81 -75.23 74.81
CA LEU A 5 18.99 -73.89 74.26
C LEU A 5 17.79 -73.54 73.41
N PRO A 6 17.17 -72.37 73.56
CA PRO A 6 16.01 -72.00 72.76
C PRO A 6 16.43 -71.59 71.35
N MET A 7 15.71 -72.11 70.35
CA MET A 7 15.86 -71.93 68.88
C MET A 7 15.45 -70.53 68.40
N THR A 8 15.42 -69.49 69.27
CA THR A 8 14.99 -68.13 68.92
C THR A 8 16.10 -67.18 68.59
N LEU A 9 17.38 -67.56 68.64
CA LEU A 9 18.51 -66.68 68.37
C LEU A 9 19.04 -66.79 66.90
N LEU A 10 18.62 -67.83 66.15
CA LEU A 10 19.10 -68.00 64.75
C LEU A 10 18.17 -67.35 63.71
N ALA A 11 16.91 -67.03 64.11
CA ALA A 11 16.02 -66.30 63.27
C ALA A 11 16.20 -64.79 63.25
N ALA A 12 16.83 -64.22 64.29
CA ALA A 12 17.11 -62.76 64.39
C ALA A 12 18.37 -62.35 63.59
N LEU A 13 19.27 -63.27 63.24
CA LEU A 13 20.50 -62.93 62.51
C LEU A 13 20.30 -63.09 60.99
N LEU A 14 19.21 -63.73 60.54
CA LEU A 14 18.90 -63.85 59.06
C LEU A 14 17.90 -62.80 58.59
N ALA A 15 17.24 -62.08 59.49
CA ALA A 15 16.35 -60.97 59.20
C ALA A 15 17.04 -59.61 59.10
N CYS A 16 18.31 -59.50 59.38
CA CYS A 16 19.11 -58.23 59.24
C CYS A 16 19.86 -58.15 57.91
N LEU A 17 19.68 -59.13 56.98
CA LEU A 17 20.40 -59.13 55.71
C LEU A 17 19.49 -58.90 54.47
N SER A 18 18.26 -58.42 54.64
CA SER A 18 17.37 -58.07 53.57
C SER A 18 16.51 -56.85 53.85
N THR A 19 17.12 -55.80 54.44
CA THR A 19 16.61 -54.46 54.20
C THR A 19 17.10 -54.08 52.81
N PRO A 20 16.24 -53.82 51.84
CA PRO A 20 16.71 -53.16 50.64
C PRO A 20 17.39 -51.86 51.10
N HIS A 21 18.71 -51.78 50.91
CA HIS A 21 19.39 -50.51 50.94
C HIS A 21 18.68 -49.65 49.90
N ALA A 22 17.90 -48.69 50.31
CA ALA A 22 17.49 -47.63 49.41
C ALA A 22 18.81 -47.08 48.83
N ALA A 23 19.04 -47.35 47.56
CA ALA A 23 20.19 -46.75 46.87
C ALA A 23 20.06 -45.26 47.09
N THR A 24 21.05 -44.66 47.76
CA THR A 24 21.12 -43.20 47.86
C THR A 24 21.39 -42.66 46.47
N ALA A 25 20.54 -41.73 45.98
CA ALA A 25 20.68 -41.05 44.72
C ALA A 25 22.13 -40.58 44.55
N ALA A 26 22.78 -41.00 43.47
CA ALA A 26 24.18 -40.69 43.17
C ALA A 26 24.32 -39.46 42.26
N GLU A 27 25.46 -38.81 42.32
CA GLU A 27 25.82 -37.82 41.31
C GLU A 27 26.78 -38.47 40.29
N LEU A 28 26.34 -38.55 39.03
CA LEU A 28 27.03 -39.23 37.95
C LEU A 28 27.52 -38.19 36.95
N THR A 29 28.79 -38.25 36.56
CA THR A 29 29.36 -37.41 35.51
C THR A 29 29.55 -38.22 34.24
N TRP A 30 29.06 -37.70 33.12
CA TRP A 30 29.27 -38.27 31.80
C TRP A 30 30.72 -38.17 31.41
N THR A 31 31.34 -39.29 31.10
CA THR A 31 32.75 -39.39 30.70
C THR A 31 32.93 -39.75 29.22
N GLY A 32 31.87 -40.29 28.60
CA GLY A 32 31.94 -40.72 27.21
C GLY A 32 33.05 -41.73 26.96
N ALA A 33 33.15 -42.76 27.79
CA ALA A 33 34.18 -43.79 27.67
C ALA A 33 34.21 -44.34 26.24
N GLU A 34 35.41 -44.58 25.67
CA GLU A 34 35.61 -44.97 24.26
C GLU A 34 34.63 -46.07 23.82
N GLY A 35 33.73 -45.69 22.88
CA GLY A 35 32.80 -46.59 22.23
C GLY A 35 31.46 -46.80 22.98
N ASN A 36 31.23 -46.20 24.14
CA ASN A 36 29.96 -46.33 24.88
C ASN A 36 29.26 -45.00 25.19
N ASN A 37 28.38 -44.61 24.27
CA ASN A 37 27.53 -43.40 24.42
C ASN A 37 26.08 -43.77 24.80
N VAL A 38 25.85 -44.94 25.43
CA VAL A 38 24.48 -45.40 25.74
C VAL A 38 24.12 -45.13 27.21
N TRP A 39 23.13 -44.29 27.41
CA TRP A 39 22.49 -44.08 28.69
C TRP A 39 21.30 -45.03 28.85
N THR A 40 21.43 -45.99 29.71
CA THR A 40 20.38 -46.97 29.99
C THR A 40 20.13 -47.10 31.52
N LEU A 41 18.88 -47.39 31.87
CA LEU A 41 18.50 -47.69 33.27
C LEU A 41 19.04 -49.07 33.65
N ASN A 42 19.72 -49.15 34.82
CA ASN A 42 20.29 -50.39 35.37
C ASN A 42 21.22 -51.12 34.37
N GLY A 43 22.06 -50.35 33.62
CA GLY A 43 23.06 -50.90 32.72
C GLY A 43 24.13 -51.72 33.45
N THR A 44 25.13 -52.22 32.72
CA THR A 44 26.23 -52.95 33.32
C THR A 44 27.45 -52.05 33.58
N PRO A 45 28.23 -52.22 34.64
CA PRO A 45 29.40 -51.41 34.91
C PRO A 45 30.43 -51.38 33.76
N ASP A 46 30.64 -52.50 33.11
CA ASP A 46 31.64 -52.64 32.02
C ASP A 46 31.29 -51.85 30.74
N SER A 47 30.06 -51.40 30.62
CA SER A 47 29.56 -50.59 29.50
C SER A 47 28.99 -49.24 29.94
N SER A 48 29.34 -48.76 31.08
CA SER A 48 28.84 -47.50 31.63
C SER A 48 29.52 -46.28 31.03
N PRO A 49 28.76 -45.27 30.55
CA PRO A 49 29.28 -43.97 30.13
C PRO A 49 29.61 -43.00 31.29
N TRP A 50 29.39 -43.44 32.53
CA TRP A 50 29.50 -42.60 33.71
C TRP A 50 30.84 -42.77 34.41
N ASN A 51 31.28 -41.75 35.14
CA ASN A 51 32.51 -41.77 35.96
C ASN A 51 32.55 -42.97 36.90
N GLY A 52 33.75 -43.60 36.97
CA GLY A 52 33.97 -44.76 37.83
C GLY A 52 33.17 -46.02 37.48
N ASN A 53 32.71 -46.13 36.20
CA ASN A 53 31.87 -47.22 35.72
C ASN A 53 30.56 -47.37 36.55
N ALA A 54 30.05 -46.26 37.09
CA ALA A 54 28.80 -46.25 37.85
C ALA A 54 27.63 -46.70 36.99
N VAL A 55 26.65 -47.31 37.60
CA VAL A 55 25.38 -47.72 36.93
C VAL A 55 24.32 -46.70 37.26
N TYR A 56 23.70 -46.11 36.22
CA TYR A 56 22.60 -45.16 36.39
C TYR A 56 21.35 -45.88 36.91
N THR A 57 20.77 -45.29 37.95
CA THR A 57 19.44 -45.66 38.47
C THR A 57 18.53 -44.45 38.49
N ASP A 58 17.21 -44.68 38.45
CA ASP A 58 16.27 -43.56 38.54
C ASP A 58 16.50 -42.77 39.86
N GLU A 59 16.24 -41.45 39.81
CA GLU A 59 16.48 -40.46 40.82
C GLU A 59 17.97 -40.06 41.00
N ASP A 60 18.93 -40.65 40.24
CA ASP A 60 20.29 -40.12 40.19
C ASP A 60 20.34 -38.71 39.55
N THR A 61 21.32 -37.92 39.97
CA THR A 61 21.65 -36.64 39.32
C THR A 61 22.76 -36.87 38.31
N VAL A 62 22.64 -36.33 37.11
CA VAL A 62 23.60 -36.52 36.02
C VAL A 62 24.20 -35.21 35.53
N ILE A 63 25.49 -35.17 35.27
CA ILE A 63 26.26 -34.02 34.84
C ILE A 63 26.94 -34.30 33.50
N PHE A 64 26.69 -33.45 32.49
CA PHE A 64 27.30 -33.43 31.17
C PHE A 64 28.21 -32.19 31.09
N GLY A 65 29.47 -32.36 31.42
CA GLY A 65 30.48 -31.31 31.46
C GLY A 65 31.29 -31.19 30.19
N THR A 66 32.42 -30.49 30.26
CA THR A 66 33.38 -30.41 29.16
C THR A 66 34.14 -31.73 29.03
N LEU A 67 34.19 -32.27 27.83
CA LEU A 67 35.03 -33.40 27.45
C LEU A 67 36.20 -32.92 26.61
N GLU A 68 37.43 -33.18 27.05
CA GLU A 68 38.63 -32.73 26.36
C GLU A 68 38.71 -33.32 24.95
N GLY A 69 38.97 -32.47 24.00
CA GLY A 69 39.07 -32.86 22.55
C GLY A 69 37.76 -33.18 21.84
N GLN A 70 36.60 -33.10 22.52
CA GLN A 70 35.29 -33.36 21.95
C GLN A 70 34.44 -32.07 21.88
N THR A 71 33.98 -31.73 20.65
CA THR A 71 33.12 -30.58 20.41
C THR A 71 31.61 -30.96 20.31
N LEU A 72 31.33 -32.21 19.95
CA LEU A 72 29.99 -32.77 19.84
C LEU A 72 29.95 -34.21 20.38
N VAL A 73 29.02 -34.49 21.27
CA VAL A 73 28.79 -35.78 21.87
C VAL A 73 27.32 -36.18 21.68
N GLU A 74 27.11 -37.39 21.17
CA GLU A 74 25.79 -38.00 21.07
C GLU A 74 25.59 -38.97 22.23
N ALA A 75 24.64 -38.67 23.13
CA ALA A 75 24.25 -39.56 24.21
C ALA A 75 22.95 -40.30 23.82
N LEU A 76 23.03 -41.63 23.72
CA LEU A 76 21.94 -42.48 23.26
C LEU A 76 21.10 -42.94 24.46
N ILE A 77 19.91 -42.40 24.63
CA ILE A 77 18.95 -42.89 25.63
C ILE A 77 18.24 -44.12 25.09
N SER A 78 18.52 -45.27 25.66
CA SER A 78 17.96 -46.58 25.17
C SER A 78 16.76 -47.06 25.95
N SER A 79 16.48 -46.51 27.13
CA SER A 79 15.31 -46.82 27.98
C SER A 79 14.72 -45.53 28.55
N THR A 80 13.54 -45.54 29.10
CA THR A 80 13.02 -44.40 29.87
C THR A 80 13.86 -44.18 31.11
N VAL A 81 14.31 -42.95 31.37
CA VAL A 81 15.12 -42.54 32.50
C VAL A 81 14.41 -41.41 33.26
N THR A 82 14.46 -41.45 34.58
CA THR A 82 13.81 -40.44 35.44
C THR A 82 14.84 -39.82 36.43
N PRO A 83 15.79 -39.03 35.90
CA PRO A 83 16.82 -38.41 36.76
C PRO A 83 16.21 -37.35 37.68
N ALA A 84 16.74 -37.22 38.90
CA ALA A 84 16.38 -36.13 39.82
C ALA A 84 16.89 -34.77 39.32
N GLY A 85 18.05 -34.76 38.64
CA GLY A 85 18.64 -33.59 38.04
C GLY A 85 19.49 -33.89 36.81
N LEU A 86 19.47 -33.01 35.84
CA LEU A 86 20.35 -33.06 34.66
C LEU A 86 21.05 -31.70 34.52
N THR A 87 22.38 -31.71 34.45
CA THR A 87 23.18 -30.49 34.30
C THR A 87 24.03 -30.57 33.06
N PHE A 88 23.90 -29.57 32.17
CA PHE A 88 24.71 -29.35 30.99
C PHE A 88 25.41 -28.00 31.12
N ASN A 89 26.70 -28.02 31.45
CA ASN A 89 27.45 -26.81 31.85
C ASN A 89 28.72 -26.56 31.03
N SER A 90 28.87 -27.24 29.88
CA SER A 90 30.05 -27.08 29.02
C SER A 90 29.99 -25.79 28.22
N ASP A 91 31.17 -25.18 27.98
CA ASP A 91 31.36 -24.08 27.03
C ASP A 91 31.78 -24.57 25.65
N THR A 92 32.41 -25.74 25.57
CA THR A 92 33.04 -26.22 24.33
C THR A 92 32.47 -27.53 23.78
N THR A 93 31.89 -28.39 24.64
CA THR A 93 31.29 -29.66 24.26
C THR A 93 29.78 -29.52 24.16
N SER A 94 29.23 -29.65 22.95
CA SER A 94 27.79 -29.73 22.68
C SER A 94 27.30 -31.16 22.84
N TYR A 95 26.07 -31.32 23.30
CA TYR A 95 25.45 -32.63 23.51
C TYR A 95 24.18 -32.78 22.71
N THR A 96 23.98 -33.97 22.11
CA THR A 96 22.71 -34.40 21.51
C THR A 96 22.17 -35.59 22.30
N LEU A 97 21.01 -35.41 22.93
CA LEU A 97 20.27 -36.53 23.53
C LEU A 97 19.34 -37.15 22.48
N LYS A 98 19.61 -38.37 22.07
CA LYS A 98 18.82 -39.09 21.06
C LYS A 98 18.62 -40.55 21.43
N GLY A 99 17.88 -41.31 20.66
CA GLY A 99 17.66 -42.74 20.86
C GLY A 99 16.19 -43.08 20.96
N THR A 100 15.90 -44.36 21.34
CA THR A 100 14.56 -44.92 21.43
C THR A 100 13.94 -44.74 22.82
N GLY A 101 14.74 -44.45 23.82
CA GLY A 101 14.28 -44.11 25.16
C GLY A 101 13.87 -42.65 25.28
N ALA A 102 13.45 -42.24 26.48
CA ALA A 102 12.96 -40.90 26.79
C ALA A 102 13.37 -40.44 28.18
N MET A 103 13.45 -39.14 28.39
CA MET A 103 13.46 -38.56 29.74
C MET A 103 12.02 -38.46 30.24
N ALA A 104 11.80 -38.75 31.53
CA ALA A 104 10.52 -38.65 32.18
C ALA A 104 10.70 -38.08 33.62
N GLY A 105 9.58 -37.88 34.33
CA GLY A 105 9.58 -37.40 35.71
C GLY A 105 9.72 -35.89 35.88
N GLY A 106 9.87 -35.47 37.11
CA GLY A 106 9.88 -34.05 37.51
C GLY A 106 11.27 -33.48 37.83
N GLY A 107 12.34 -34.19 37.42
CA GLY A 107 13.72 -33.73 37.66
C GLY A 107 14.05 -32.42 36.95
N THR A 108 14.98 -31.65 37.56
CA THR A 108 15.36 -30.36 36.99
C THR A 108 16.42 -30.55 35.90
N LEU A 109 16.18 -29.98 34.68
CA LEU A 109 17.18 -29.82 33.64
C LEU A 109 17.79 -28.42 33.72
N SER A 110 19.11 -28.34 33.93
CA SER A 110 19.85 -27.08 34.00
C SER A 110 20.82 -27.01 32.80
N LYS A 111 20.60 -26.04 31.93
CA LYS A 111 21.50 -25.73 30.81
C LYS A 111 22.21 -24.39 31.06
N SER A 112 23.51 -24.45 31.28
CA SER A 112 24.43 -23.32 31.39
C SER A 112 25.63 -23.48 30.43
N GLY A 113 26.63 -22.61 30.52
CA GLY A 113 27.72 -22.59 29.55
C GLY A 113 27.26 -22.18 28.15
N THR A 114 28.20 -22.00 27.22
CA THR A 114 27.92 -21.43 25.89
C THR A 114 27.59 -22.48 24.82
N SER A 115 27.81 -23.77 25.10
CA SER A 115 27.58 -24.88 24.14
C SER A 115 26.09 -25.15 23.91
N THR A 116 25.80 -26.04 22.93
CA THR A 116 24.45 -26.47 22.58
C THR A 116 24.07 -27.78 23.26
N LEU A 117 22.85 -27.83 23.80
CA LEU A 117 22.14 -29.07 24.11
C LEU A 117 21.03 -29.27 23.11
N ARG A 118 21.11 -30.33 22.31
CA ARG A 118 20.05 -30.74 21.35
C ARG A 118 19.27 -31.93 21.90
N LEU A 119 17.96 -31.80 21.94
CA LEU A 119 17.04 -32.86 22.38
C LEU A 119 16.32 -33.44 21.17
N GLU A 120 16.48 -34.74 20.91
CA GLU A 120 15.81 -35.48 19.83
C GLU A 120 14.87 -36.58 20.35
N THR A 121 14.91 -36.90 21.65
CA THR A 121 14.03 -37.90 22.26
C THR A 121 12.65 -37.30 22.55
N SER A 122 11.60 -38.11 22.32
CA SER A 122 10.22 -37.70 22.64
C SER A 122 9.96 -37.81 24.14
N ASN A 123 10.10 -36.71 24.87
CA ASN A 123 10.06 -36.67 26.33
C ASN A 123 8.66 -36.29 26.85
N THR A 124 7.60 -36.88 26.31
CA THR A 124 6.21 -36.53 26.61
C THR A 124 5.84 -36.62 28.10
N ASN A 125 6.54 -37.46 28.85
CA ASN A 125 6.33 -37.67 30.31
C ASN A 125 7.31 -36.83 31.16
N PHE A 126 8.13 -35.98 30.56
CA PHE A 126 8.97 -35.06 31.33
C PHE A 126 8.12 -33.86 31.77
N SER A 127 8.14 -33.57 33.07
CA SER A 127 7.37 -32.50 33.68
C SER A 127 8.23 -31.56 34.54
N GLY A 128 9.54 -31.74 34.50
CA GLY A 128 10.49 -31.01 35.32
C GLY A 128 10.68 -29.55 34.92
N THR A 129 11.40 -28.81 35.71
CA THR A 129 11.82 -27.44 35.39
C THR A 129 13.03 -27.47 34.47
N ILE A 130 13.04 -26.60 33.46
CA ILE A 130 14.16 -26.41 32.55
C ILE A 130 14.77 -25.04 32.80
N ASN A 131 15.89 -24.98 33.52
CA ASN A 131 16.64 -23.76 33.76
C ASN A 131 17.55 -23.51 32.55
N LEU A 132 17.24 -22.50 31.74
CA LEU A 132 18.03 -22.12 30.56
C LEU A 132 18.87 -20.88 30.86
N ASP A 133 20.00 -21.09 31.58
CA ASP A 133 20.84 -20.02 32.07
C ASP A 133 21.88 -19.51 31.05
N GLY A 134 22.19 -20.30 30.01
CA GLY A 134 23.14 -19.92 28.97
C GLY A 134 23.17 -20.88 27.80
N GLY A 135 23.90 -20.52 26.76
CA GLY A 135 24.06 -21.28 25.54
C GLY A 135 22.74 -21.53 24.78
N VAL A 136 22.66 -22.66 24.12
CA VAL A 136 21.54 -23.02 23.23
C VAL A 136 20.88 -24.31 23.70
N LEU A 137 19.55 -24.28 23.86
CA LEU A 137 18.70 -25.46 23.94
C LEU A 137 18.03 -25.66 22.59
N GLU A 138 18.48 -26.66 21.84
CA GLU A 138 17.94 -26.96 20.50
C GLU A 138 16.86 -28.06 20.57
N LEU A 139 15.69 -27.75 20.01
CA LEU A 139 14.56 -28.67 19.92
C LEU A 139 14.71 -29.50 18.63
N GLY A 140 15.31 -30.68 18.72
CA GLY A 140 15.63 -31.53 17.55
C GLY A 140 14.46 -32.33 17.03
N ALA A 141 13.36 -32.45 17.80
CA ALA A 141 12.13 -33.11 17.40
C ALA A 141 10.93 -32.51 18.15
N ASP A 142 9.72 -32.91 17.76
CA ASP A 142 8.50 -32.52 18.46
C ASP A 142 8.37 -33.24 19.82
N GLY A 143 7.76 -32.57 20.80
CA GLY A 143 7.49 -33.14 22.13
C GLY A 143 8.71 -33.31 23.05
N VAL A 144 9.86 -32.79 22.67
CA VAL A 144 11.13 -32.99 23.42
C VAL A 144 11.15 -32.33 24.81
N LEU A 145 10.28 -31.33 25.04
CA LEU A 145 10.16 -30.65 26.35
C LEU A 145 9.09 -31.28 27.26
N GLY A 146 8.25 -32.19 26.74
CA GLY A 146 7.10 -32.69 27.45
C GLY A 146 6.20 -31.57 27.99
N THR A 147 5.82 -31.65 29.26
CA THR A 147 5.11 -30.57 29.96
C THR A 147 6.03 -29.70 30.80
N GLY A 148 7.35 -29.92 30.68
CA GLY A 148 8.39 -29.18 31.41
C GLY A 148 8.29 -27.67 31.20
N LYS A 149 8.69 -26.90 32.26
CA LYS A 149 8.58 -25.44 32.24
C LYS A 149 9.95 -24.79 32.11
N ILE A 150 10.12 -23.93 31.08
CA ILE A 150 11.36 -23.17 30.86
C ILE A 150 11.41 -21.95 31.76
N VAL A 151 12.47 -21.86 32.54
CA VAL A 151 12.89 -20.69 33.32
C VAL A 151 14.02 -20.01 32.55
N TRP A 152 13.77 -18.81 32.10
CA TRP A 152 14.69 -18.05 31.25
C TRP A 152 15.77 -17.38 32.09
N GLY A 153 17.02 -17.81 31.92
CA GLY A 153 18.20 -17.31 32.62
C GLY A 153 19.21 -16.59 31.72
N GLY A 154 18.99 -16.55 30.41
CA GLY A 154 19.86 -15.88 29.42
C GLY A 154 20.24 -16.72 28.23
N GLY A 155 19.91 -18.03 28.19
CA GLY A 155 20.13 -18.88 27.00
C GLY A 155 19.09 -18.69 25.91
N THR A 156 19.30 -19.37 24.79
CA THR A 156 18.45 -19.31 23.58
C THR A 156 17.78 -20.65 23.34
N VAL A 157 16.49 -20.67 23.06
CA VAL A 157 15.83 -21.83 22.47
C VAL A 157 15.96 -21.73 20.95
N LYS A 158 16.51 -22.79 20.34
CA LYS A 158 16.64 -22.92 18.89
C LYS A 158 15.77 -24.08 18.41
N TYR A 159 15.06 -23.85 17.33
CA TYR A 159 14.30 -24.89 16.64
C TYR A 159 15.20 -25.69 15.72
N GLY A 160 15.10 -27.04 15.73
CA GLY A 160 15.72 -27.89 14.75
C GLY A 160 15.07 -27.74 13.38
N GLU A 161 15.73 -28.22 12.33
CA GLU A 161 15.18 -28.19 10.97
C GLU A 161 13.82 -28.94 10.91
N GLY A 162 12.78 -28.29 10.38
CA GLY A 162 11.43 -28.83 10.26
C GLY A 162 10.63 -28.91 11.56
N VAL A 163 11.17 -28.53 12.70
CA VAL A 163 10.48 -28.54 14.00
C VAL A 163 9.66 -27.23 14.15
N THR A 164 8.36 -27.36 14.39
CA THR A 164 7.43 -26.21 14.53
C THR A 164 6.56 -26.26 15.79
N THR A 165 6.90 -27.11 16.75
CA THR A 165 6.14 -27.34 18.01
C THR A 165 5.85 -26.02 18.72
N ASP A 166 4.58 -25.80 19.06
CA ASP A 166 4.19 -24.70 19.95
C ASP A 166 4.66 -24.97 21.40
N ILE A 167 5.65 -24.24 21.86
CA ILE A 167 6.19 -24.32 23.21
C ILE A 167 5.65 -23.24 24.15
N SER A 168 4.66 -22.45 23.72
CA SER A 168 4.10 -21.37 24.54
C SER A 168 3.53 -21.86 25.89
N ASN A 169 3.04 -23.09 25.92
CA ASN A 169 2.62 -23.74 27.15
C ASN A 169 3.80 -24.13 28.08
N ASN A 170 5.02 -24.22 27.56
CA ASN A 170 6.21 -24.55 28.34
C ASN A 170 6.84 -23.33 29.03
N MET A 171 6.30 -22.13 28.84
CA MET A 171 6.80 -20.92 29.46
C MET A 171 6.48 -20.89 30.98
N ASN A 172 7.48 -20.60 31.78
CA ASN A 172 7.33 -20.41 33.24
C ASN A 172 7.59 -18.94 33.60
N ALA A 173 7.49 -18.63 34.90
CA ALA A 173 7.84 -17.33 35.43
C ALA A 173 9.33 -17.00 35.20
N VAL A 174 9.65 -15.71 35.18
CA VAL A 174 11.03 -15.20 35.10
C VAL A 174 11.83 -15.47 36.38
N THR A 175 13.11 -15.63 36.17
CA THR A 175 14.08 -15.40 37.24
C THR A 175 14.26 -13.88 37.44
N ALA A 176 14.21 -13.39 38.63
CA ALA A 176 14.36 -11.96 38.93
C ALA A 176 15.61 -11.38 38.25
N GLY A 177 15.42 -10.36 37.40
CA GLY A 177 16.49 -9.69 36.67
C GLY A 177 16.87 -10.31 35.31
N LYS A 178 16.20 -11.40 34.90
CA LYS A 178 16.41 -12.07 33.60
C LYS A 178 15.06 -12.31 32.94
N ASP A 179 14.54 -11.31 32.26
CA ASP A 179 13.18 -11.28 31.72
C ASP A 179 13.15 -11.32 30.18
N THR A 180 14.16 -11.95 29.57
CA THR A 180 14.29 -11.99 28.11
C THR A 180 14.12 -13.41 27.55
N ILE A 181 13.17 -13.58 26.68
CA ILE A 181 12.93 -14.78 25.88
C ILE A 181 13.71 -14.64 24.57
N ARG A 182 14.67 -15.56 24.33
CA ARG A 182 15.48 -15.58 23.10
C ARG A 182 15.12 -16.79 22.27
N ILE A 183 14.67 -16.55 21.03
CA ILE A 183 14.21 -17.60 20.10
C ILE A 183 14.94 -17.50 18.78
N ASP A 184 15.54 -18.61 18.39
CA ASP A 184 16.09 -18.87 17.07
C ASP A 184 15.15 -19.85 16.34
N THR A 185 14.41 -19.35 15.33
CA THR A 185 13.50 -20.19 14.55
C THR A 185 14.20 -21.02 13.48
N ASN A 186 15.50 -20.76 13.20
CA ASN A 186 16.35 -21.58 12.30
C ASN A 186 15.65 -21.93 10.97
N GLY A 187 15.02 -20.96 10.33
CA GLY A 187 14.29 -21.13 9.06
C GLY A 187 12.86 -21.66 9.18
N ASN A 188 12.42 -22.08 10.36
CA ASN A 188 11.05 -22.58 10.54
C ASN A 188 10.04 -21.46 10.75
N ASN A 189 8.78 -21.72 10.41
CA ASN A 189 7.64 -20.87 10.74
C ASN A 189 6.89 -21.47 11.92
N VAL A 190 7.03 -20.85 13.08
CA VAL A 190 6.53 -21.34 14.37
C VAL A 190 5.39 -20.47 14.86
N VAL A 191 4.31 -21.08 15.34
CA VAL A 191 3.16 -20.36 15.93
C VAL A 191 3.03 -20.70 17.40
N TRP A 192 3.03 -19.66 18.25
CA TRP A 192 2.73 -19.77 19.67
C TRP A 192 1.30 -19.31 19.92
N SER A 193 0.41 -20.24 20.18
CA SER A 193 -1.05 -20.03 20.26
C SER A 193 -1.62 -20.03 21.68
N ALA A 194 -0.81 -20.39 22.68
CA ALA A 194 -1.21 -20.30 24.08
C ALA A 194 -0.88 -18.94 24.68
N TYR A 195 -0.84 -18.84 25.98
CA TYR A 195 -0.54 -17.59 26.68
C TYR A 195 0.84 -17.04 26.29
N THR A 196 0.88 -15.88 25.67
CA THR A 196 2.11 -15.13 25.42
C THR A 196 2.44 -14.27 26.64
N ARG A 197 3.67 -14.38 27.14
CA ARG A 197 4.13 -13.64 28.32
C ARG A 197 4.45 -12.18 27.97
N SER A 198 3.47 -11.30 28.08
CA SER A 198 3.58 -9.89 27.69
C SER A 198 4.52 -9.04 28.55
N LYS A 199 4.93 -9.55 29.70
CA LYS A 199 5.87 -8.88 30.61
C LYS A 199 7.33 -9.25 30.40
N PHE A 200 7.63 -9.97 29.32
CA PHE A 200 8.97 -10.36 28.95
C PHE A 200 9.45 -9.55 27.74
N ALA A 201 10.75 -9.29 27.69
CA ALA A 201 11.41 -8.90 26.47
C ALA A 201 11.55 -10.11 25.55
N TYR A 202 11.45 -9.88 24.23
CA TYR A 202 11.65 -10.92 23.22
C TYR A 202 12.82 -10.56 22.34
N VAL A 203 13.64 -11.55 22.02
CA VAL A 203 14.67 -11.47 21.00
C VAL A 203 14.42 -12.56 19.99
N LYS A 204 14.06 -12.17 18.77
CA LYS A 204 13.87 -13.05 17.64
C LYS A 204 15.12 -13.06 16.78
N THR A 205 15.68 -14.23 16.57
CA THR A 205 16.86 -14.47 15.71
C THR A 205 16.61 -15.66 14.79
N GLY A 206 17.51 -15.89 13.85
CA GLY A 206 17.38 -16.92 12.80
C GLY A 206 16.30 -16.61 11.77
N ASP A 207 16.44 -17.21 10.59
CA ASP A 207 15.46 -17.09 9.51
C ASP A 207 14.11 -17.72 9.90
N GLY A 208 13.07 -17.51 9.06
CA GLY A 208 11.70 -17.96 9.33
C GLY A 208 10.94 -17.08 10.30
N ALA A 209 9.74 -17.47 10.67
CA ALA A 209 8.83 -16.66 11.46
C ALA A 209 8.54 -17.23 12.85
N LEU A 210 8.47 -16.36 13.85
CA LEU A 210 7.79 -16.62 15.11
C LEU A 210 6.50 -15.83 15.15
N THR A 211 5.35 -16.50 15.13
CA THR A 211 4.04 -15.87 15.24
C THR A 211 3.51 -15.97 16.66
N LEU A 212 3.30 -14.85 17.30
CA LEU A 212 2.65 -14.77 18.60
C LEU A 212 1.15 -14.51 18.40
N LYS A 213 0.32 -15.49 18.80
CA LYS A 213 -1.14 -15.47 18.66
C LYS A 213 -1.80 -15.56 20.05
N PRO A 214 -1.92 -14.46 20.80
CA PRO A 214 -2.56 -14.47 22.11
C PRO A 214 -4.01 -14.94 22.03
N THR A 215 -4.51 -15.59 23.07
CA THR A 215 -5.90 -16.08 23.15
C THR A 215 -6.93 -14.97 23.40
N SER A 216 -6.47 -13.77 23.75
CA SER A 216 -7.28 -12.57 24.02
C SER A 216 -6.42 -11.31 23.85
N ALA A 217 -7.02 -10.14 24.02
CA ALA A 217 -6.29 -8.87 24.05
C ALA A 217 -5.10 -8.92 25.03
N ASN A 218 -3.96 -8.36 24.60
CA ASN A 218 -2.72 -8.44 25.37
C ASN A 218 -1.92 -7.13 25.26
N THR A 219 -1.10 -6.84 26.31
CA THR A 219 -0.22 -5.66 26.31
C THR A 219 1.21 -6.09 26.57
N PHE A 220 2.11 -5.79 25.64
CA PHE A 220 3.55 -6.00 25.75
C PHE A 220 4.21 -4.78 26.38
N GLU A 221 4.81 -4.96 27.56
CA GLU A 221 5.38 -3.88 28.39
C GLU A 221 6.91 -3.81 28.31
N LYS A 222 7.55 -4.74 27.59
CA LYS A 222 8.99 -4.88 27.48
C LYS A 222 9.43 -4.85 26.02
N ASP A 223 10.69 -4.48 25.82
CA ASP A 223 11.30 -4.33 24.49
C ASP A 223 11.23 -5.61 23.65
N LEU A 224 11.03 -5.40 22.36
CA LEU A 224 11.15 -6.44 21.34
C LEU A 224 12.41 -6.17 20.51
N THR A 225 13.23 -7.18 20.30
CA THR A 225 14.39 -7.09 19.42
C THR A 225 14.22 -8.10 18.28
N ILE A 226 14.27 -7.63 17.04
CA ILE A 226 14.20 -8.48 15.85
C ILE A 226 15.56 -8.37 15.16
N GLU A 227 16.37 -9.41 15.31
CA GLU A 227 17.71 -9.46 14.72
C GLU A 227 17.68 -10.06 13.31
N GLN A 228 16.81 -11.09 13.10
CA GLN A 228 16.69 -11.80 11.83
C GLN A 228 15.31 -12.49 11.72
N GLY A 229 14.87 -12.76 10.46
CA GLY A 229 13.60 -13.41 10.17
C GLY A 229 12.39 -12.54 10.51
N THR A 230 11.26 -13.14 10.84
CA THR A 230 10.00 -12.44 11.11
C THR A 230 9.51 -12.67 12.55
N LEU A 231 9.19 -11.61 13.25
CA LEU A 231 8.34 -11.66 14.44
C LEU A 231 6.95 -11.18 14.08
N ALA A 232 5.98 -12.09 14.06
CA ALA A 232 4.60 -11.80 13.66
C ALA A 232 3.67 -11.74 14.89
N PHE A 233 2.69 -10.85 14.84
CA PHE A 233 1.62 -10.72 15.83
C PHE A 233 0.27 -10.97 15.15
N ASP A 234 -0.36 -12.09 15.50
CA ASP A 234 -1.71 -12.43 15.06
C ASP A 234 -2.74 -11.94 16.08
N SER A 235 -3.38 -10.84 15.79
CA SER A 235 -4.39 -10.20 16.63
C SER A 235 -5.82 -10.73 16.37
N THR A 236 -6.00 -11.92 15.81
CA THR A 236 -7.33 -12.48 15.52
C THR A 236 -8.24 -12.55 16.76
N ASN A 237 -7.68 -12.87 17.93
CA ASN A 237 -8.45 -13.07 19.15
C ASN A 237 -8.60 -11.82 20.02
N GLY A 238 -8.01 -10.71 19.64
CA GLY A 238 -8.08 -9.44 20.37
C GLY A 238 -6.97 -8.48 20.00
N ALA A 239 -7.13 -7.21 20.38
CA ALA A 239 -6.11 -6.21 20.12
C ALA A 239 -4.83 -6.48 20.92
N ILE A 240 -3.69 -6.20 20.30
CA ILE A 240 -2.36 -6.29 20.92
C ILE A 240 -1.80 -4.88 21.04
N THR A 241 -1.32 -4.51 22.22
CA THR A 241 -0.78 -3.18 22.49
C THR A 241 0.69 -3.26 22.88
N PHE A 242 1.52 -2.38 22.31
CA PHE A 242 2.91 -2.17 22.72
C PHE A 242 3.04 -0.84 23.48
N THR A 243 3.71 -0.90 24.63
CA THR A 243 4.07 0.26 25.45
C THR A 243 5.58 0.43 25.61
N ALA A 244 6.37 -0.42 24.95
CA ALA A 244 7.83 -0.44 24.96
C ALA A 244 8.42 -0.30 23.57
N ASN A 245 9.76 -0.37 23.43
CA ASN A 245 10.44 -0.16 22.16
C ASN A 245 10.56 -1.45 21.35
N ILE A 246 10.60 -1.27 20.03
CA ILE A 246 10.94 -2.30 19.05
C ILE A 246 12.32 -1.94 18.50
N LYS A 247 13.25 -2.88 18.49
CA LYS A 247 14.66 -2.68 18.15
C LYS A 247 15.15 -3.73 17.17
N GLY A 248 16.30 -3.48 16.58
CA GLY A 248 16.98 -4.43 15.70
C GLY A 248 17.38 -3.81 14.36
N ASN A 249 18.42 -4.38 13.77
CA ASN A 249 19.01 -3.87 12.52
C ASN A 249 18.57 -4.65 11.28
N GLY A 250 17.58 -5.54 11.43
CA GLY A 250 17.10 -6.36 10.32
C GLY A 250 15.81 -7.09 10.69
N GLY A 251 15.40 -8.02 9.83
CA GLY A 251 14.18 -8.78 10.01
C GLY A 251 12.89 -7.98 9.77
N GLN A 252 11.76 -8.61 10.05
CA GLN A 252 10.43 -8.07 9.78
C GLN A 252 9.56 -8.17 11.03
N LEU A 253 8.88 -7.09 11.35
CA LEU A 253 7.71 -7.10 12.24
C LEU A 253 6.47 -7.27 11.37
N GLU A 254 5.67 -8.31 11.58
CA GLU A 254 4.45 -8.53 10.80
C GLU A 254 3.20 -8.44 11.66
N LYS A 255 2.25 -7.64 11.20
CA LYS A 255 0.91 -7.52 11.78
C LYS A 255 -0.07 -8.39 10.99
N MET A 256 -0.73 -9.33 11.67
CA MET A 256 -1.73 -10.25 11.13
C MET A 256 -3.01 -10.23 11.96
N GLY A 257 -4.10 -10.80 11.42
CA GLY A 257 -5.40 -10.92 12.10
C GLY A 257 -6.23 -9.63 12.08
N ALA A 258 -7.54 -9.75 12.32
CA ALA A 258 -8.52 -8.69 12.07
C ALA A 258 -8.50 -7.52 13.08
N ASN A 259 -8.09 -7.78 14.34
CA ASN A 259 -8.05 -6.72 15.35
C ASN A 259 -6.77 -5.88 15.26
N ALA A 260 -6.68 -4.81 16.05
CA ALA A 260 -5.57 -3.88 16.00
C ALA A 260 -4.28 -4.40 16.66
N LEU A 261 -3.14 -4.04 16.05
CA LEU A 261 -1.86 -3.95 16.73
C LEU A 261 -1.61 -2.46 17.02
N ILE A 262 -1.47 -2.08 18.28
CA ILE A 262 -1.39 -0.69 18.73
C ILE A 262 0.01 -0.40 19.27
N ILE A 263 0.72 0.53 18.65
CA ILE A 263 2.02 1.03 19.11
C ILE A 263 1.78 2.40 19.75
N ASN A 264 1.77 2.45 21.09
CA ASN A 264 1.40 3.66 21.83
C ASN A 264 2.55 4.65 22.05
N THR A 265 3.79 4.20 21.94
CA THR A 265 4.98 5.02 22.21
C THR A 265 5.50 5.61 20.93
N SER A 266 5.62 6.93 20.83
CA SER A 266 6.07 7.63 19.63
C SER A 266 7.49 7.26 19.17
N SER A 267 8.38 6.96 20.11
CA SER A 267 9.75 6.50 19.82
C SER A 267 9.89 4.99 19.63
N ALA A 268 8.80 4.22 19.65
CA ALA A 268 8.87 2.76 19.69
C ALA A 268 9.58 2.13 18.50
N LEU A 269 9.55 2.75 17.31
CA LEU A 269 10.20 2.26 16.09
C LEU A 269 11.52 2.97 15.78
N ALA A 270 11.95 3.95 16.57
CA ALA A 270 13.11 4.78 16.25
C ALA A 270 14.44 3.97 16.14
N ASP A 271 14.57 2.93 16.95
CA ASP A 271 15.76 2.05 16.99
C ASP A 271 15.56 0.77 16.14
N TYR A 272 14.52 0.71 15.31
CA TYR A 272 14.24 -0.43 14.45
C TYR A 272 14.50 -0.08 12.98
N GLN A 273 15.42 -0.82 12.34
CA GLN A 273 15.87 -0.61 10.97
C GLN A 273 15.30 -1.68 10.00
N GLY A 274 14.41 -2.53 10.50
CA GLY A 274 13.73 -3.54 9.68
C GLY A 274 12.48 -3.01 8.99
N VAL A 275 11.62 -3.92 8.54
CA VAL A 275 10.36 -3.61 7.88
C VAL A 275 9.19 -3.92 8.81
N VAL A 276 8.23 -3.01 8.91
CA VAL A 276 6.92 -3.25 9.52
C VAL A 276 5.92 -3.56 8.43
N LYS A 277 5.50 -4.82 8.31
CA LYS A 277 4.52 -5.27 7.34
C LYS A 277 3.14 -5.40 7.99
N VAL A 278 2.13 -4.80 7.38
CA VAL A 278 0.73 -4.91 7.78
C VAL A 278 0.01 -5.76 6.74
N SER A 279 -0.17 -7.04 7.06
CA SER A 279 -0.75 -8.02 6.12
C SER A 279 -2.27 -8.12 6.23
N SER A 280 -2.87 -7.81 7.39
CA SER A 280 -4.32 -7.76 7.57
C SER A 280 -4.72 -7.01 8.84
N GLY A 281 -5.94 -6.48 8.89
CA GLY A 281 -6.50 -5.72 10.01
C GLY A 281 -5.85 -4.34 10.16
N THR A 282 -5.60 -3.90 11.39
CA THR A 282 -5.15 -2.53 11.64
C THR A 282 -3.81 -2.47 12.40
N LEU A 283 -2.83 -1.77 11.85
CA LEU A 283 -1.70 -1.25 12.62
C LEU A 283 -2.06 0.17 13.09
N GLN A 284 -2.20 0.39 14.37
CA GLN A 284 -2.47 1.72 14.91
C GLN A 284 -1.20 2.31 15.52
N LEU A 285 -0.80 3.48 15.03
CA LEU A 285 0.26 4.29 15.61
C LEU A 285 -0.37 5.37 16.51
N GLY A 286 0.00 5.33 17.79
CA GLY A 286 -0.53 6.22 18.82
C GLY A 286 -1.86 5.79 19.43
N SER A 287 -2.34 6.58 20.39
CA SER A 287 -3.62 6.35 21.08
C SER A 287 -4.42 7.65 21.21
N ALA A 288 -5.74 7.52 21.36
CA ALA A 288 -6.65 8.66 21.50
C ALA A 288 -6.36 9.55 22.75
N ASN A 289 -5.62 9.04 23.71
CA ASN A 289 -5.21 9.74 24.92
C ASN A 289 -3.71 10.11 24.89
N GLY A 290 -3.06 9.96 23.75
CA GLY A 290 -1.62 10.09 23.62
C GLY A 290 -1.14 11.50 23.36
N SER A 291 0.16 11.66 23.50
CA SER A 291 0.94 12.83 23.15
C SER A 291 1.03 13.03 21.61
N LYS A 292 1.79 14.01 21.18
CA LYS A 292 2.24 14.17 19.82
C LYS A 292 2.77 12.85 19.24
N LEU A 293 2.35 12.49 18.02
CA LEU A 293 2.92 11.37 17.28
C LEU A 293 4.20 11.82 16.59
N GLU A 294 5.28 11.09 16.80
CA GLU A 294 6.56 11.26 16.11
C GLU A 294 7.14 9.88 15.82
N PHE A 295 6.76 9.29 14.69
CA PHE A 295 7.25 7.99 14.27
C PHE A 295 8.35 8.14 13.22
N THR A 296 9.46 7.43 13.44
CA THR A 296 10.64 7.38 12.58
C THR A 296 11.20 5.96 12.56
N GLY A 297 12.18 5.70 11.71
CA GLY A 297 12.91 4.44 11.68
C GLY A 297 12.41 3.50 10.59
N ALA A 298 11.85 2.37 10.96
CA ALA A 298 11.47 1.28 10.07
C ALA A 298 10.60 1.70 8.86
N ASP A 299 10.82 1.10 7.71
CA ASP A 299 9.91 1.20 6.58
C ASP A 299 8.60 0.45 6.88
N ILE A 300 7.47 0.97 6.42
CA ILE A 300 6.14 0.40 6.62
C ILE A 300 5.57 -0.07 5.29
N VAL A 301 5.16 -1.33 5.19
CA VAL A 301 4.48 -1.90 4.03
C VAL A 301 3.06 -2.26 4.43
N VAL A 302 2.07 -1.67 3.78
CA VAL A 302 0.65 -1.91 4.06
C VAL A 302 0.03 -2.65 2.88
N GLY A 303 -0.46 -3.86 3.14
CA GLY A 303 -1.22 -4.66 2.18
C GLY A 303 -2.71 -4.32 2.20
N ASP A 304 -3.58 -5.28 1.95
CA ASP A 304 -5.04 -5.14 2.13
C ASP A 304 -5.38 -5.01 3.63
N ALA A 305 -5.04 -3.84 4.18
CA ALA A 305 -5.02 -3.57 5.61
C ALA A 305 -5.03 -2.05 5.89
N THR A 306 -5.20 -1.67 7.15
CA THR A 306 -5.25 -0.27 7.57
C THR A 306 -4.03 0.13 8.41
N LEU A 307 -3.34 1.18 8.00
CA LEU A 307 -2.43 1.95 8.84
C LEU A 307 -3.20 3.10 9.48
N LYS A 308 -3.52 2.98 10.76
CA LYS A 308 -4.27 4.00 11.48
C LYS A 308 -3.35 4.95 12.25
N LEU A 309 -3.42 6.23 11.92
CA LEU A 309 -2.75 7.29 12.66
C LEU A 309 -3.73 7.89 13.65
N ASN A 310 -3.47 7.73 14.96
CA ASN A 310 -4.42 8.09 16.01
C ASN A 310 -3.76 9.01 17.05
N GLY A 311 -3.61 10.26 16.67
CA GLY A 311 -3.10 11.31 17.57
C GLY A 311 -4.22 12.01 18.33
N ASN A 312 -3.90 12.69 19.42
CA ASN A 312 -4.85 13.44 20.25
C ASN A 312 -4.54 14.93 20.32
N GLY A 313 -5.60 15.72 20.42
CA GLY A 313 -5.53 17.16 20.72
C GLY A 313 -5.08 18.02 19.53
N ASN A 314 -4.68 19.25 19.85
CA ASN A 314 -4.19 20.24 18.90
C ASN A 314 -2.70 20.04 18.55
N ASN A 315 -2.15 18.85 18.76
CA ASN A 315 -0.76 18.56 18.46
C ASN A 315 -0.55 18.35 16.96
N LEU A 316 0.60 18.79 16.47
CA LEU A 316 1.07 18.44 15.14
C LEU A 316 1.71 17.04 15.19
N HIS A 317 1.28 16.16 14.32
CA HIS A 317 1.71 14.77 14.25
C HIS A 317 2.63 14.57 13.05
N SER A 318 3.71 13.80 13.23
CA SER A 318 4.69 13.51 12.18
C SER A 318 4.96 12.01 12.08
N VAL A 319 4.93 11.51 10.86
CA VAL A 319 5.37 10.15 10.49
C VAL A 319 6.39 10.31 9.37
N SER A 320 7.66 10.02 9.66
CA SER A 320 8.76 10.16 8.69
C SER A 320 9.26 8.81 8.14
N ASN A 321 8.56 7.73 8.46
CA ASN A 321 8.78 6.42 7.89
C ASN A 321 8.46 6.44 6.38
N ASN A 322 9.25 5.72 5.57
CA ASN A 322 8.81 5.40 4.22
C ASN A 322 7.61 4.46 4.28
N ILE A 323 6.62 4.68 3.41
CA ILE A 323 5.39 3.90 3.41
C ILE A 323 5.15 3.36 1.99
N ASP A 324 5.03 2.05 1.89
CA ASP A 324 4.65 1.35 0.67
C ASP A 324 3.20 0.87 0.80
N LEU A 325 2.32 1.45 0.01
CA LEU A 325 0.89 1.14 0.00
C LEU A 325 0.59 0.20 -1.17
N LEU A 326 0.21 -1.03 -0.87
CA LEU A 326 -0.19 -2.02 -1.86
C LEU A 326 -1.70 -1.93 -2.12
N ASN A 327 -2.21 -2.70 -3.09
CA ASN A 327 -3.63 -2.73 -3.39
C ASN A 327 -4.49 -3.03 -2.15
N GLY A 328 -5.56 -2.24 -1.94
CA GLY A 328 -6.43 -2.34 -0.77
C GLY A 328 -5.89 -1.71 0.52
N ALA A 329 -4.70 -1.09 0.48
CA ALA A 329 -4.14 -0.40 1.64
C ALA A 329 -4.91 0.87 1.99
N GLU A 330 -5.08 1.13 3.27
CA GLU A 330 -5.68 2.35 3.78
C GLU A 330 -4.76 3.05 4.80
N ILE A 331 -4.56 4.36 4.65
CA ILE A 331 -4.12 5.24 5.73
C ILE A 331 -5.36 5.89 6.35
N TYR A 332 -5.70 5.49 7.57
CA TYR A 332 -6.85 6.05 8.29
C TYR A 332 -6.40 7.08 9.31
N ILE A 333 -6.81 8.33 9.14
CA ILE A 333 -6.54 9.41 10.07
C ILE A 333 -7.68 9.49 11.09
N GLY A 334 -7.44 8.96 12.27
CA GLY A 334 -8.39 8.92 13.37
C GLY A 334 -8.40 10.19 14.22
N ASN A 335 -9.15 10.13 15.29
CA ASN A 335 -9.54 11.13 16.27
C ASN A 335 -8.56 12.28 16.54
N SER A 336 -9.03 13.52 16.46
CA SER A 336 -8.57 14.67 17.26
C SER A 336 -9.57 15.82 17.18
N SER A 337 -9.57 16.70 18.17
CA SER A 337 -10.23 18.00 18.14
C SER A 337 -9.42 18.98 17.27
N GLY A 338 -10.10 19.79 16.50
CA GLY A 338 -9.72 20.81 15.56
C GLY A 338 -8.27 21.18 15.24
N PRO A 339 -8.01 21.73 14.04
CA PRO A 339 -6.70 22.16 13.61
C PRO A 339 -6.30 23.53 14.17
N THR A 340 -5.01 23.75 14.23
CA THR A 340 -4.43 25.09 14.34
C THR A 340 -4.25 25.64 12.92
N GLU A 341 -4.79 26.78 12.61
CA GLU A 341 -4.59 27.44 11.30
C GLU A 341 -3.11 27.52 10.94
N GLY A 342 -2.79 27.22 9.68
CA GLY A 342 -1.47 27.42 9.09
C GLY A 342 -0.47 26.28 9.20
N SER A 343 -0.83 25.13 9.76
CA SER A 343 0.06 23.96 9.87
C SER A 343 -0.68 22.68 9.52
N TYR A 344 0.05 21.70 8.96
CA TYR A 344 -0.53 20.36 8.76
C TYR A 344 -0.73 19.69 10.11
N GLN A 345 -1.93 19.19 10.36
CA GLN A 345 -2.18 18.43 11.59
C GLN A 345 -1.47 17.09 11.59
N TYR A 346 -1.42 16.45 10.41
CA TYR A 346 -0.62 15.25 10.17
C TYR A 346 0.36 15.51 9.03
N THR A 347 1.63 15.26 9.27
CA THR A 347 2.70 15.34 8.28
C THR A 347 3.27 13.95 8.03
N LEU A 348 3.17 13.46 6.81
CA LEU A 348 3.84 12.26 6.34
C LEU A 348 5.03 12.73 5.51
N SER A 349 6.23 12.65 6.08
CA SER A 349 7.45 13.20 5.49
C SER A 349 8.41 12.16 4.91
N GLY A 350 8.13 10.86 5.11
CA GLY A 350 8.81 9.79 4.40
C GLY A 350 8.34 9.66 2.96
N ASN A 351 9.07 8.90 2.16
CA ASN A 351 8.65 8.58 0.79
C ASN A 351 7.44 7.65 0.81
N ILE A 352 6.45 7.94 -0.04
CA ILE A 352 5.22 7.15 -0.11
C ILE A 352 5.09 6.58 -1.52
N ARG A 353 5.00 5.25 -1.61
CA ARG A 353 4.69 4.57 -2.86
C ARG A 353 3.21 4.20 -2.91
N ILE A 354 2.52 4.61 -3.97
CA ILE A 354 1.08 4.42 -4.19
C ILE A 354 0.88 3.31 -5.21
N GLY A 355 0.63 2.09 -4.74
CA GLY A 355 0.43 0.91 -5.60
C GLY A 355 1.67 0.52 -6.38
N GLN A 356 1.65 -0.68 -6.94
CA GLN A 356 2.69 -1.22 -7.82
C GLN A 356 2.23 -1.30 -9.28
N SER A 357 0.93 -1.15 -9.51
CA SER A 357 0.31 -1.16 -10.82
C SER A 357 -0.83 -0.14 -10.90
N ALA A 358 -1.21 0.24 -12.13
CA ALA A 358 -2.30 1.18 -12.40
C ALA A 358 -3.69 0.69 -11.90
N THR A 359 -3.85 -0.60 -11.63
CA THR A 359 -5.08 -1.18 -11.09
C THR A 359 -5.16 -1.17 -9.57
N ASP A 360 -4.06 -0.89 -8.89
CA ASP A 360 -4.03 -0.83 -7.44
C ASP A 360 -4.75 0.42 -6.94
N VAL A 361 -5.55 0.26 -5.90
CA VAL A 361 -6.28 1.36 -5.25
C VAL A 361 -5.89 1.40 -3.79
N VAL A 362 -5.52 2.59 -3.31
CA VAL A 362 -5.18 2.84 -1.92
C VAL A 362 -5.93 4.05 -1.40
N ASP A 363 -6.30 4.03 -0.12
CA ASP A 363 -7.13 5.06 0.48
C ASP A 363 -6.35 5.91 1.50
N ILE A 364 -6.59 7.22 1.49
CA ILE A 364 -6.33 8.10 2.61
C ILE A 364 -7.69 8.58 3.13
N THR A 365 -8.09 8.03 4.27
CA THR A 365 -9.40 8.29 4.87
C THR A 365 -9.26 9.17 6.11
N THR A 366 -10.07 10.23 6.19
CA THR A 366 -10.12 11.09 7.37
C THR A 366 -11.44 10.89 8.12
N GLN A 367 -11.36 10.71 9.43
CA GLN A 367 -12.58 10.61 10.27
C GLN A 367 -13.23 11.98 10.51
N TYR A 368 -12.45 13.05 10.59
CA TYR A 368 -12.89 14.41 10.86
C TYR A 368 -12.23 15.41 9.91
N ALA A 369 -12.57 16.69 10.05
CA ALA A 369 -11.86 17.74 9.33
C ALA A 369 -10.39 17.78 9.74
N LYS A 370 -9.47 17.47 8.81
CA LYS A 370 -8.01 17.36 9.03
C LYS A 370 -7.24 17.96 7.86
N THR A 371 -6.14 18.63 8.21
CA THR A 371 -5.12 19.02 7.25
C THR A 371 -3.99 18.00 7.27
N ILE A 372 -3.74 17.39 6.13
CA ILE A 372 -2.70 16.37 5.95
C ILE A 372 -1.67 16.92 4.97
N GLY A 373 -0.40 16.87 5.33
CA GLY A 373 0.71 17.17 4.43
C GLY A 373 1.46 15.91 4.05
N LEU A 374 1.47 15.57 2.76
CA LEU A 374 2.41 14.61 2.18
C LEU A 374 3.63 15.42 1.75
N THR A 375 4.66 15.44 2.61
CA THR A 375 5.84 16.32 2.43
C THR A 375 7.07 15.57 1.96
N GLY A 376 7.04 14.25 1.94
CA GLY A 376 8.00 13.40 1.23
C GLY A 376 7.67 13.27 -0.24
N THR A 377 8.42 12.43 -0.96
CA THR A 377 8.15 12.14 -2.37
C THR A 377 7.05 11.11 -2.54
N LEU A 378 6.22 11.29 -3.57
CA LEU A 378 5.28 10.27 -4.04
C LEU A 378 5.85 9.55 -5.24
N SER A 379 5.58 8.25 -5.33
CA SER A 379 5.93 7.40 -6.47
C SER A 379 4.85 6.34 -6.69
N GLY A 380 4.94 5.60 -7.81
CA GLY A 380 4.01 4.52 -8.13
C GLY A 380 3.01 4.88 -9.22
N GLU A 381 2.23 3.88 -9.61
CA GLU A 381 1.28 3.97 -10.75
C GLU A 381 -0.19 3.81 -10.30
N GLY A 382 -0.42 3.48 -9.02
CA GLY A 382 -1.75 3.19 -8.49
C GLY A 382 -2.63 4.41 -8.34
N THR A 383 -3.84 4.17 -7.87
CA THR A 383 -4.83 5.20 -7.58
C THR A 383 -4.83 5.53 -6.09
N LEU A 384 -4.60 6.79 -5.75
CA LEU A 384 -4.79 7.33 -4.41
C LEU A 384 -6.19 7.93 -4.29
N GLN A 385 -7.03 7.40 -3.40
CA GLN A 385 -8.34 7.98 -3.09
C GLN A 385 -8.28 8.81 -1.81
N TYR A 386 -8.70 10.06 -1.87
CA TYR A 386 -8.85 10.91 -0.68
C TYR A 386 -10.30 10.93 -0.23
N LEU A 387 -10.58 10.29 0.92
CA LEU A 387 -11.91 10.05 1.46
C LEU A 387 -12.13 10.76 2.81
N SER A 388 -13.40 11.00 3.15
CA SER A 388 -13.79 11.54 4.46
C SER A 388 -15.09 10.90 4.95
N VAL A 389 -15.05 10.23 6.11
CA VAL A 389 -16.13 9.35 6.58
C VAL A 389 -17.03 9.93 7.69
N ASN A 390 -16.82 11.14 8.18
CA ASN A 390 -17.61 11.69 9.27
C ASN A 390 -18.37 12.99 8.92
N ASN A 391 -19.58 13.09 9.47
CA ASN A 391 -20.55 14.19 9.33
C ASN A 391 -20.21 15.46 10.16
N GLY A 392 -18.95 15.73 10.52
CA GLY A 392 -18.57 16.99 11.18
C GLY A 392 -18.98 18.24 10.38
N THR A 393 -18.68 19.43 10.90
CA THR A 393 -18.95 20.71 10.23
C THR A 393 -18.40 20.73 8.81
N ASP A 394 -19.15 21.34 7.88
CA ASP A 394 -18.74 21.55 6.50
C ASP A 394 -17.70 22.67 6.42
N ASP A 395 -16.44 22.33 6.69
CA ASP A 395 -15.34 23.27 6.77
C ASP A 395 -14.22 22.88 5.81
N LEU A 396 -14.23 23.51 4.62
CA LEU A 396 -13.18 23.29 3.61
C LEU A 396 -11.80 23.69 4.12
N ALA A 397 -11.69 24.68 5.00
CA ALA A 397 -10.41 25.15 5.53
C ALA A 397 -9.63 24.03 6.22
N ASN A 398 -10.36 23.06 6.79
CA ASN A 398 -9.81 21.99 7.62
C ASN A 398 -9.89 20.58 7.01
N ARG A 399 -10.26 20.46 5.72
CA ARG A 399 -10.32 19.15 4.99
C ARG A 399 -9.46 19.21 3.75
N LYS A 400 -8.15 19.25 3.98
CA LYS A 400 -7.18 19.43 2.90
C LYS A 400 -6.10 18.36 2.94
N LEU A 401 -5.83 17.78 1.78
CA LEU A 401 -4.67 16.95 1.51
C LEU A 401 -3.68 17.77 0.69
N PHE A 402 -2.58 18.17 1.30
CA PHE A 402 -1.50 18.92 0.65
C PHE A 402 -0.45 17.96 0.10
N ILE A 403 -0.06 18.17 -1.14
CA ILE A 403 1.09 17.50 -1.76
C ILE A 403 2.14 18.56 -2.01
N THR A 404 3.27 18.50 -1.26
CA THR A 404 4.26 19.56 -1.20
C THR A 404 5.55 19.24 -1.94
N GLY A 405 5.78 17.97 -2.29
CA GLY A 405 6.99 17.53 -3.00
C GLY A 405 6.89 17.70 -4.52
N GLU A 406 8.03 17.67 -5.18
CA GLU A 406 8.12 17.43 -6.61
C GLU A 406 8.03 15.90 -6.85
N ASN A 407 6.96 15.43 -7.51
CA ASN A 407 6.64 14.01 -7.62
C ASN A 407 6.60 13.56 -9.09
N THR A 408 7.75 13.56 -9.74
CA THR A 408 7.89 13.13 -11.15
C THR A 408 7.74 11.63 -11.33
N ASP A 409 7.93 10.84 -10.27
CA ASP A 409 7.87 9.39 -10.27
C ASP A 409 6.47 8.84 -9.93
N PHE A 410 5.52 9.72 -9.65
CA PHE A 410 4.12 9.35 -9.49
C PHE A 410 3.36 9.58 -10.79
N THR A 411 2.99 8.48 -11.46
CA THR A 411 2.28 8.48 -12.75
C THR A 411 0.83 7.98 -12.65
N GLY A 412 0.38 7.73 -11.43
CA GLY A 412 -0.94 7.20 -11.14
C GLY A 412 -2.06 8.23 -11.17
N THR A 413 -3.11 7.92 -10.43
CA THR A 413 -4.32 8.75 -10.36
C THR A 413 -4.56 9.24 -8.93
N VAL A 414 -5.03 10.48 -8.75
CA VAL A 414 -5.55 10.97 -7.48
C VAL A 414 -7.04 11.23 -7.61
N ASN A 415 -7.83 10.49 -6.83
CA ASN A 415 -9.28 10.66 -6.74
C ASN A 415 -9.63 11.51 -5.51
N VAL A 416 -10.37 12.57 -5.71
CA VAL A 416 -10.99 13.34 -4.63
C VAL A 416 -12.44 12.88 -4.49
N GLY A 417 -12.71 12.05 -3.49
CA GLY A 417 -13.94 11.29 -3.37
C GLY A 417 -13.87 9.90 -4.00
N SER A 418 -14.94 9.13 -3.87
CA SER A 418 -15.07 7.78 -4.45
C SER A 418 -15.93 7.79 -5.71
N PRO A 419 -15.57 7.01 -6.76
CA PRO A 419 -16.36 6.90 -7.98
C PRO A 419 -17.80 6.41 -7.75
N ASP A 420 -18.00 5.52 -6.80
CA ASP A 420 -19.29 4.90 -6.45
C ASP A 420 -19.96 5.53 -5.21
N GLY A 421 -19.31 6.53 -4.61
CA GLY A 421 -19.80 7.17 -3.38
C GLY A 421 -19.64 6.32 -2.12
N THR A 422 -19.04 5.12 -2.21
CA THR A 422 -18.80 4.27 -1.03
C THR A 422 -17.65 4.81 -0.17
N GLY A 423 -17.75 4.63 1.15
CA GLY A 423 -16.72 5.09 2.08
C GLY A 423 -16.64 6.61 2.25
N ASP A 424 -17.54 7.35 1.61
CA ASP A 424 -17.53 8.80 1.61
C ASP A 424 -18.78 9.38 2.30
N ALA A 425 -18.60 10.35 3.21
CA ALA A 425 -19.74 11.03 3.80
C ALA A 425 -20.45 11.88 2.73
N PRO A 426 -21.77 11.82 2.62
CA PRO A 426 -22.48 12.64 1.67
C PRO A 426 -22.24 14.13 1.96
N VAL A 427 -21.96 14.89 0.92
CA VAL A 427 -21.90 16.37 0.91
C VAL A 427 -20.89 16.96 1.90
N LYS A 428 -19.58 16.75 1.66
CA LYS A 428 -18.54 17.44 2.43
C LYS A 428 -17.46 17.99 1.52
N LYS A 429 -17.21 19.29 1.63
CA LYS A 429 -16.13 19.98 0.93
C LYS A 429 -14.78 19.41 1.39
N ARG A 430 -13.94 19.04 0.43
CA ARG A 430 -12.57 18.60 0.65
C ARG A 430 -11.69 19.08 -0.48
N ALA A 431 -10.43 19.35 -0.19
CA ALA A 431 -9.50 19.83 -1.18
C ALA A 431 -8.25 18.95 -1.27
N LEU A 432 -7.90 18.63 -2.50
CA LEU A 432 -6.54 18.28 -2.89
C LEU A 432 -5.80 19.58 -3.17
N VAL A 433 -4.68 19.83 -2.53
CA VAL A 433 -3.93 21.07 -2.64
C VAL A 433 -2.57 20.81 -3.26
N LEU A 434 -2.31 21.44 -4.40
CA LEU A 434 -1.01 21.44 -5.06
C LEU A 434 -0.13 22.50 -4.38
N ALA A 435 0.64 22.09 -3.39
CA ALA A 435 1.54 22.97 -2.63
C ALA A 435 2.96 23.06 -3.24
N HIS A 436 3.18 22.42 -4.38
CA HIS A 436 4.33 22.54 -5.27
C HIS A 436 3.84 22.53 -6.72
N GLN A 437 4.51 23.28 -7.62
CA GLN A 437 4.09 23.32 -9.03
C GLN A 437 4.06 21.94 -9.71
N ASN A 438 4.99 21.05 -9.38
CA ASN A 438 5.11 19.71 -9.92
C ASN A 438 4.59 18.62 -8.94
N ALA A 439 3.66 18.99 -8.04
CA ALA A 439 3.11 18.06 -7.06
C ALA A 439 2.50 16.79 -7.70
N LEU A 440 1.89 16.94 -8.89
CA LEU A 440 1.22 15.85 -9.61
C LEU A 440 1.46 15.94 -11.13
N VAL A 441 2.64 16.36 -11.56
CA VAL A 441 2.96 16.71 -12.96
C VAL A 441 2.72 15.57 -13.97
N ASN A 442 2.85 14.32 -13.54
CA ASN A 442 2.61 13.13 -14.38
C ASN A 442 1.34 12.36 -13.99
N ALA A 443 0.52 12.87 -13.08
CA ALA A 443 -0.66 12.18 -12.56
C ALA A 443 -1.97 12.74 -13.12
N THR A 444 -2.99 11.88 -13.14
CA THR A 444 -4.37 12.27 -13.42
C THR A 444 -5.12 12.62 -12.13
N VAL A 445 -5.89 13.70 -12.15
CA VAL A 445 -6.77 14.10 -11.03
C VAL A 445 -8.23 13.90 -11.42
N ASN A 446 -8.98 13.17 -10.59
CA ASN A 446 -10.42 12.99 -10.75
C ASN A 446 -11.16 13.63 -9.57
N LEU A 447 -12.08 14.53 -9.84
CA LEU A 447 -12.93 15.19 -8.85
C LEU A 447 -14.34 14.60 -8.94
N PHE A 448 -14.61 13.52 -8.19
CA PHE A 448 -15.87 12.78 -8.32
C PHE A 448 -17.09 13.51 -7.74
N ASN A 449 -16.89 14.33 -6.72
CA ASN A 449 -17.96 15.04 -6.02
C ASN A 449 -17.97 16.52 -6.39
N GLU A 450 -19.18 17.13 -6.48
CA GLU A 450 -19.35 18.58 -6.73
C GLU A 450 -18.70 19.43 -5.64
N ASP A 451 -18.53 18.87 -4.43
CA ASP A 451 -17.84 19.48 -3.28
C ASP A 451 -16.36 19.09 -3.17
N GLY A 452 -15.80 18.39 -4.17
CA GLY A 452 -14.38 18.10 -4.30
C GLY A 452 -13.63 19.28 -4.93
N TYR A 453 -12.54 19.71 -4.31
CA TYR A 453 -11.73 20.84 -4.78
C TYR A 453 -10.35 20.38 -5.21
N LEU A 454 -9.86 20.94 -6.32
CA LEU A 454 -8.44 21.01 -6.66
C LEU A 454 -8.00 22.45 -6.42
N GLN A 455 -7.09 22.67 -5.47
CA GLN A 455 -6.59 23.98 -5.12
C GLN A 455 -5.11 24.13 -5.47
N ILE A 456 -4.71 25.32 -5.88
CA ILE A 456 -3.31 25.69 -6.08
C ILE A 456 -2.90 26.57 -4.92
N ASN A 457 -1.85 26.17 -4.18
CA ASN A 457 -1.33 26.90 -3.03
C ASN A 457 0.19 26.77 -2.97
N ASN A 458 0.89 27.47 -3.85
CA ASN A 458 2.34 27.52 -3.85
C ASN A 458 2.82 28.91 -4.31
N ALA A 459 4.11 29.20 -4.10
CA ALA A 459 4.70 30.51 -4.42
C ALA A 459 4.66 30.84 -5.93
N ASP A 460 4.68 29.80 -6.78
CA ASP A 460 4.69 29.96 -8.25
C ASP A 460 3.28 30.21 -8.80
N LYS A 461 2.24 30.06 -7.97
CA LYS A 461 0.83 30.14 -8.37
C LYS A 461 0.49 29.25 -9.56
N THR A 462 1.16 28.09 -9.65
CA THR A 462 1.07 27.19 -10.80
C THR A 462 0.96 25.76 -10.30
N GLY A 463 0.07 24.95 -10.89
CA GLY A 463 -0.02 23.51 -10.72
C GLY A 463 0.06 22.80 -12.06
N ASN A 464 0.87 21.77 -12.17
CA ASN A 464 1.00 20.93 -13.36
C ASN A 464 0.38 19.57 -13.12
N ILE A 465 -0.47 19.10 -14.03
CA ILE A 465 -1.12 17.77 -13.99
C ILE A 465 -1.14 17.17 -15.41
N ALA A 466 -1.21 15.83 -15.49
CA ALA A 466 -1.28 15.11 -16.77
C ALA A 466 -2.72 14.85 -17.26
N GLY A 467 -3.69 14.78 -16.36
CA GLY A 467 -5.09 14.54 -16.69
C GLY A 467 -6.04 15.17 -15.69
N LEU A 468 -7.26 15.49 -16.15
CA LEU A 468 -8.31 16.09 -15.31
C LEU A 468 -9.67 15.55 -15.71
N ASN A 469 -10.40 14.96 -14.76
CA ASN A 469 -11.76 14.48 -14.98
C ASN A 469 -12.68 14.84 -13.82
N GLY A 470 -13.98 14.68 -14.05
CA GLY A 470 -15.01 14.76 -13.00
C GLY A 470 -15.81 16.04 -13.01
N LYS A 471 -16.40 16.38 -11.82
CA LYS A 471 -17.40 17.43 -11.68
C LYS A 471 -17.20 18.39 -10.49
N GLY A 472 -16.01 18.35 -9.86
CA GLY A 472 -15.67 19.22 -8.73
C GLY A 472 -15.31 20.67 -9.11
N ILE A 473 -14.58 21.33 -8.25
CA ILE A 473 -14.23 22.76 -8.38
C ILE A 473 -12.71 22.92 -8.44
N ILE A 474 -12.22 23.65 -9.43
CA ILE A 474 -10.83 24.08 -9.51
C ILE A 474 -10.77 25.53 -9.03
N ALA A 475 -9.97 25.82 -8.01
CA ALA A 475 -9.86 27.13 -7.41
C ALA A 475 -8.42 27.47 -6.98
N GLY A 476 -8.08 28.75 -6.95
CA GLY A 476 -6.94 29.25 -6.21
C GLY A 476 -7.26 29.33 -4.70
N GLU A 477 -6.26 29.29 -3.83
CA GLU A 477 -6.50 29.31 -2.37
C GLU A 477 -6.98 30.68 -1.87
N SER A 478 -6.57 31.76 -2.47
CA SER A 478 -6.85 33.07 -1.92
C SER A 478 -8.27 33.56 -2.22
N SER A 479 -9.07 33.59 -1.19
CA SER A 479 -10.22 34.46 -1.06
C SER A 479 -9.80 35.95 -1.05
N GLY A 480 -9.15 36.44 -2.11
CA GLY A 480 -8.68 37.83 -2.12
C GLY A 480 -7.64 38.18 -3.19
N VAL A 481 -7.26 37.25 -4.06
CA VAL A 481 -6.43 37.61 -5.21
C VAL A 481 -7.31 38.30 -6.24
N ALA A 482 -6.93 39.53 -6.62
CA ALA A 482 -7.59 40.25 -7.67
C ALA A 482 -7.70 39.37 -8.92
N ALA A 483 -8.81 39.48 -9.64
CA ALA A 483 -9.08 38.83 -10.93
C ALA A 483 -7.95 39.10 -11.98
N ASP A 484 -7.04 40.01 -11.68
CA ASP A 484 -5.93 40.43 -12.53
C ASP A 484 -4.70 39.52 -12.51
N SER A 485 -4.62 38.52 -11.58
CA SER A 485 -3.52 37.54 -11.53
C SER A 485 -3.99 36.18 -11.03
N PRO A 486 -4.79 35.45 -11.82
CA PRO A 486 -5.28 34.13 -11.42
C PRO A 486 -4.14 33.11 -11.31
N ASP A 487 -4.32 32.12 -10.45
CA ASP A 487 -3.45 30.95 -10.41
C ASP A 487 -3.57 30.16 -11.71
N THR A 488 -2.51 29.46 -12.12
CA THR A 488 -2.50 28.70 -13.38
C THR A 488 -2.51 27.21 -13.12
N LEU A 489 -3.49 26.49 -13.66
CA LEU A 489 -3.46 25.04 -13.77
C LEU A 489 -3.04 24.63 -15.17
N ASN A 490 -1.87 24.04 -15.31
CA ASN A 490 -1.41 23.46 -16.55
C ASN A 490 -1.87 22.00 -16.64
N LEU A 491 -2.68 21.70 -17.65
CA LEU A 491 -3.08 20.36 -18.05
C LEU A 491 -2.24 19.93 -19.25
N VAL A 492 -1.22 19.11 -19.01
CA VAL A 492 -0.31 18.60 -20.04
C VAL A 492 -0.75 17.21 -20.48
N GLN A 493 -1.79 17.15 -21.28
CA GLN A 493 -2.41 15.89 -21.72
C GLN A 493 -1.71 15.35 -22.97
N LYS A 494 -0.85 14.35 -22.82
CA LYS A 494 -0.10 13.76 -23.95
C LYS A 494 -0.98 13.09 -24.98
N ASP A 495 -1.98 12.34 -24.54
CA ASP A 495 -2.92 11.56 -25.37
C ASP A 495 -4.23 11.29 -24.60
N GLY A 496 -5.10 10.50 -25.21
CA GLY A 496 -6.34 10.03 -24.58
C GLY A 496 -7.43 11.10 -24.46
N LEU A 497 -8.43 10.79 -23.64
CA LEU A 497 -9.63 11.59 -23.44
C LEU A 497 -9.80 11.93 -21.97
N ASN A 498 -9.94 13.21 -21.65
CA ASN A 498 -10.34 13.69 -20.33
C ASN A 498 -11.66 14.45 -20.43
N THR A 499 -12.50 14.31 -19.40
CA THR A 499 -13.81 14.98 -19.36
C THR A 499 -14.01 15.67 -18.02
N PHE A 500 -14.23 16.97 -18.05
CA PHE A 500 -14.49 17.78 -16.88
C PHE A 500 -15.81 18.55 -17.03
N THR A 501 -16.76 18.26 -16.13
CA THR A 501 -18.10 18.87 -16.09
C THR A 501 -18.28 19.78 -14.86
N GLY A 502 -17.21 20.00 -14.11
CA GLY A 502 -17.22 20.80 -12.89
C GLY A 502 -17.04 22.30 -13.14
N THR A 503 -16.59 23.02 -12.12
CA THR A 503 -16.42 24.47 -12.16
C THR A 503 -14.97 24.89 -12.16
N ILE A 504 -14.59 25.78 -13.07
CA ILE A 504 -13.33 26.54 -13.01
C ILE A 504 -13.67 27.91 -12.38
N ALA A 505 -13.12 28.17 -11.21
CA ALA A 505 -13.33 29.44 -10.52
C ALA A 505 -12.63 30.62 -11.22
N ASP A 506 -13.10 31.82 -10.97
CA ASP A 506 -12.53 33.08 -11.48
C ASP A 506 -11.08 33.34 -11.03
N THR A 507 -10.65 32.67 -9.96
CA THR A 507 -9.29 32.69 -9.42
C THR A 507 -8.31 31.82 -10.20
N VAL A 508 -8.74 31.07 -11.25
CA VAL A 508 -7.90 30.11 -11.97
C VAL A 508 -7.95 30.31 -13.48
N SER A 509 -6.77 30.21 -14.11
CA SER A 509 -6.59 30.02 -15.54
C SER A 509 -6.19 28.57 -15.83
N LEU A 510 -7.02 27.82 -16.55
CA LEU A 510 -6.67 26.49 -17.05
C LEU A 510 -5.93 26.64 -18.39
N VAL A 511 -4.69 26.19 -18.45
CA VAL A 511 -3.85 26.15 -19.66
C VAL A 511 -3.69 24.69 -20.07
N ARG A 512 -4.26 24.34 -21.20
CA ARG A 512 -4.21 22.99 -21.75
C ARG A 512 -3.23 22.89 -22.90
N SER A 513 -2.40 21.83 -22.91
CA SER A 513 -1.46 21.48 -23.97
C SER A 513 -1.41 19.94 -24.19
N GLY A 514 -0.69 19.52 -25.24
CA GLY A 514 -0.54 18.12 -25.63
C GLY A 514 -1.64 17.62 -26.56
N ALA A 515 -1.40 16.45 -27.20
CA ALA A 515 -2.16 15.96 -28.36
C ALA A 515 -3.54 15.39 -28.03
N GLY A 516 -3.85 15.06 -26.77
CA GLY A 516 -5.11 14.45 -26.37
C GLY A 516 -6.36 15.32 -26.57
N THR A 517 -7.52 14.81 -26.23
CA THR A 517 -8.81 15.53 -26.28
C THR A 517 -9.28 15.86 -24.85
N PHE A 518 -9.57 17.13 -24.60
CA PHE A 518 -10.17 17.60 -23.36
C PHE A 518 -11.59 18.08 -23.62
N ILE A 519 -12.58 17.38 -23.03
CA ILE A 519 -13.97 17.77 -23.05
C ILE A 519 -14.27 18.62 -21.82
N PHE A 520 -14.66 19.86 -22.06
CA PHE A 520 -15.13 20.74 -21.02
C PHE A 520 -16.63 21.03 -21.19
N ALA A 521 -17.43 20.54 -20.25
CA ALA A 521 -18.89 20.71 -20.25
C ALA A 521 -19.40 21.20 -18.86
N GLY A 522 -18.60 21.97 -18.16
CA GLY A 522 -18.87 22.53 -16.85
C GLY A 522 -19.09 24.04 -16.86
N THR A 523 -18.90 24.70 -15.71
CA THR A 523 -19.01 26.15 -15.55
C THR A 523 -17.63 26.79 -15.57
N ASN A 524 -17.37 27.71 -16.49
CA ASN A 524 -16.10 28.43 -16.55
C ASN A 524 -16.31 29.91 -16.13
N ASN A 525 -15.94 30.23 -14.88
CA ASN A 525 -15.89 31.60 -14.40
C ASN A 525 -14.48 32.22 -14.58
N GLY A 526 -13.46 31.37 -14.84
CA GLY A 526 -12.08 31.79 -15.07
C GLY A 526 -11.75 31.91 -16.55
N ARG A 527 -10.60 31.37 -16.94
CA ARG A 527 -10.12 31.34 -18.34
C ARG A 527 -9.71 29.94 -18.72
N ILE A 528 -10.01 29.51 -19.94
CA ILE A 528 -9.46 28.32 -20.58
C ILE A 528 -8.58 28.76 -21.74
N THR A 529 -7.34 28.26 -21.80
CA THR A 529 -6.44 28.41 -22.95
C THR A 529 -6.03 27.03 -23.45
N SER A 530 -6.24 26.76 -24.74
CA SER A 530 -5.78 25.52 -25.40
C SER A 530 -4.77 25.85 -26.48
N SER A 531 -3.57 25.22 -26.43
CA SER A 531 -2.47 25.48 -27.36
C SER A 531 -2.23 24.34 -28.35
N GLU A 532 -2.68 23.12 -28.04
CA GLU A 532 -2.44 21.93 -28.88
C GLU A 532 -3.63 20.96 -28.75
N GLY A 533 -3.67 19.88 -29.57
CA GLY A 533 -4.69 18.82 -29.56
C GLY A 533 -6.12 19.36 -29.70
N THR A 534 -7.10 18.71 -29.08
CA THR A 534 -8.52 19.10 -29.21
C THR A 534 -9.12 19.58 -27.90
N LEU A 535 -9.66 20.79 -27.86
CA LEU A 535 -10.60 21.23 -26.85
C LEU A 535 -12.02 21.03 -27.39
N GLN A 536 -12.84 20.24 -26.69
CA GLN A 536 -14.26 20.13 -26.99
C GLN A 536 -15.04 20.93 -25.95
N LEU A 537 -15.96 21.77 -26.39
CA LEU A 537 -16.88 22.54 -25.56
C LEU A 537 -18.30 21.96 -25.63
N GLY A 538 -18.81 21.50 -24.47
CA GLY A 538 -20.04 20.72 -24.41
C GLY A 538 -19.81 19.22 -24.66
N ASN A 539 -20.75 18.38 -24.21
CA ASN A 539 -20.71 16.92 -24.36
C ASN A 539 -22.08 16.29 -24.67
N ALA A 540 -23.08 17.12 -24.94
CA ALA A 540 -24.45 16.73 -25.26
C ALA A 540 -25.10 17.81 -26.09
N ALA A 541 -26.18 17.44 -26.82
CA ALA A 541 -26.99 18.41 -27.54
C ALA A 541 -27.58 19.48 -26.63
N GLY A 542 -27.63 20.72 -27.10
CA GLY A 542 -28.25 21.85 -26.43
C GLY A 542 -27.34 23.05 -26.22
N ASP A 543 -27.82 23.97 -25.39
CA ASP A 543 -27.13 25.24 -25.09
C ASP A 543 -26.09 25.08 -24.02
N TYR A 544 -24.89 25.60 -24.23
CA TYR A 544 -23.78 25.57 -23.33
C TYR A 544 -23.07 26.92 -23.24
N THR A 545 -22.65 27.35 -22.05
CA THR A 545 -21.91 28.60 -21.83
C THR A 545 -20.49 28.33 -21.37
N ALA A 546 -19.50 28.57 -22.23
CA ALA A 546 -18.09 28.30 -21.97
C ALA A 546 -17.29 29.47 -21.37
N GLY A 547 -17.86 30.67 -21.30
CA GLY A 547 -17.19 31.85 -20.74
C GLY A 547 -15.99 32.33 -21.56
N ASN A 548 -14.84 32.59 -20.90
CA ASN A 548 -13.60 33.07 -21.53
C ASN A 548 -12.76 31.90 -22.04
N VAL A 549 -12.61 31.78 -23.37
CA VAL A 549 -11.89 30.69 -24.03
C VAL A 549 -10.92 31.24 -25.08
N ASN A 550 -9.65 30.85 -24.97
CA ASN A 550 -8.59 31.15 -25.93
C ASN A 550 -8.10 29.86 -26.57
N ILE A 551 -8.25 29.73 -27.88
CA ILE A 551 -7.72 28.63 -28.68
C ILE A 551 -6.46 29.14 -29.38
N ALA A 552 -5.32 29.04 -28.68
CA ALA A 552 -4.03 29.53 -29.19
C ALA A 552 -3.46 28.62 -30.28
N GLY A 553 -3.92 27.38 -30.37
CA GLY A 553 -3.54 26.39 -31.38
C GLY A 553 -4.33 25.11 -31.24
N GLY A 554 -4.08 24.13 -32.12
CA GLY A 554 -4.77 22.85 -32.15
C GLY A 554 -6.19 22.93 -32.73
N SER A 555 -7.16 22.31 -32.09
CA SER A 555 -8.53 22.18 -32.58
C SER A 555 -9.56 22.55 -31.52
N LEU A 556 -10.65 23.13 -31.97
CA LEU A 556 -11.87 23.34 -31.19
C LEU A 556 -12.99 22.45 -31.78
N ASN A 557 -13.64 21.66 -30.93
CA ASN A 557 -14.83 20.89 -31.28
C ASN A 557 -16.03 21.44 -30.52
N ILE A 558 -17.13 21.71 -31.22
CA ILE A 558 -18.38 22.20 -30.64
C ILE A 558 -19.30 21.00 -30.39
N GLY A 559 -19.64 20.73 -29.14
CA GLY A 559 -20.61 19.69 -28.73
C GLY A 559 -20.13 18.24 -28.82
N GLY A 560 -19.25 17.93 -29.77
CA GLY A 560 -18.82 16.58 -30.10
C GLY A 560 -19.55 15.97 -31.27
N SER A 561 -18.90 15.00 -31.94
CA SER A 561 -19.42 14.42 -33.17
C SER A 561 -20.80 13.79 -33.04
N GLY A 562 -21.73 14.12 -33.94
CA GLY A 562 -23.08 13.59 -33.97
C GLY A 562 -24.05 14.21 -32.94
N THR A 563 -23.70 15.35 -32.37
CA THR A 563 -24.57 16.10 -31.43
C THR A 563 -24.60 17.58 -31.76
N LEU A 564 -25.79 18.16 -31.92
CA LEU A 564 -25.92 19.60 -32.16
C LEU A 564 -25.84 20.38 -30.84
N SER A 565 -24.92 21.33 -30.78
CA SER A 565 -24.68 22.16 -29.61
C SER A 565 -24.58 23.64 -29.98
N HIS A 566 -25.15 24.50 -29.12
CA HIS A 566 -25.00 25.93 -29.22
C HIS A 566 -24.11 26.43 -28.06
N VAL A 567 -22.88 26.79 -28.37
CA VAL A 567 -21.88 27.19 -27.36
C VAL A 567 -21.76 28.69 -27.31
N SER A 568 -22.10 29.28 -26.16
CA SER A 568 -21.93 30.71 -25.90
C SER A 568 -20.58 30.99 -25.23
N VAL A 569 -19.82 31.94 -25.77
CA VAL A 569 -18.50 32.40 -25.25
C VAL A 569 -18.50 33.91 -25.05
N SER A 570 -17.95 34.35 -23.92
CA SER A 570 -17.92 35.78 -23.59
C SER A 570 -16.69 36.53 -24.10
N SER A 571 -15.59 35.82 -24.30
CA SER A 571 -14.31 36.39 -24.74
C SER A 571 -13.47 35.35 -25.48
N PRO A 572 -13.89 34.95 -26.69
CA PRO A 572 -13.11 34.01 -27.49
C PRO A 572 -11.89 34.70 -28.10
N ALA A 573 -10.80 33.93 -28.22
CA ALA A 573 -9.64 34.31 -29.00
C ALA A 573 -9.14 33.08 -29.77
N PHE A 574 -8.68 33.30 -31.00
CA PHE A 574 -8.23 32.23 -31.88
C PHE A 574 -6.82 32.53 -32.37
N GLY A 575 -5.93 31.54 -32.32
CA GLY A 575 -4.62 31.57 -32.97
C GLY A 575 -4.75 31.25 -34.47
N THR A 576 -3.69 31.53 -35.22
CA THR A 576 -3.65 31.22 -36.66
C THR A 576 -3.65 29.72 -36.91
N GLY A 577 -4.44 29.24 -37.89
CA GLY A 577 -4.48 27.83 -38.28
C GLY A 577 -5.21 26.90 -37.32
N VAL A 578 -6.04 27.45 -36.47
CA VAL A 578 -6.91 26.64 -35.58
C VAL A 578 -7.97 25.92 -36.45
N ASN A 579 -8.14 24.62 -36.13
CA ASN A 579 -9.19 23.79 -36.74
C ASN A 579 -10.45 23.85 -35.90
N ILE A 580 -11.60 24.15 -36.54
CA ILE A 580 -12.92 24.13 -35.89
C ILE A 580 -13.69 22.94 -36.43
N PHE A 581 -14.20 22.09 -35.56
CA PHE A 581 -15.07 20.96 -35.88
C PHE A 581 -16.50 21.29 -35.50
N MET A 582 -17.43 21.16 -36.44
CA MET A 582 -18.85 21.44 -36.25
C MET A 582 -19.70 20.45 -37.00
N ASP A 583 -20.81 20.03 -36.43
CA ASP A 583 -21.77 19.13 -37.07
C ASP A 583 -22.91 19.90 -37.74
N ILE A 584 -23.41 19.35 -38.85
CA ILE A 584 -24.64 19.76 -39.53
C ILE A 584 -25.58 18.56 -39.60
N MET A 585 -26.82 18.74 -39.14
CA MET A 585 -27.85 17.72 -39.15
C MET A 585 -29.15 18.27 -39.76
N GLY A 586 -29.35 18.02 -41.03
CA GLY A 586 -30.47 18.58 -41.77
C GLY A 586 -30.37 20.10 -41.94
N ALA A 587 -31.36 20.82 -41.42
CA ALA A 587 -31.41 22.27 -41.43
C ALA A 587 -30.72 22.93 -40.23
N GLU A 588 -30.28 22.13 -39.25
CA GLU A 588 -29.66 22.60 -38.03
C GLU A 588 -28.16 22.33 -38.04
N ASN A 589 -27.40 23.11 -37.28
CA ASN A 589 -25.95 22.97 -37.15
C ASN A 589 -25.47 23.38 -35.75
N ASP A 590 -24.28 22.93 -35.39
CA ASP A 590 -23.53 23.50 -34.27
C ASP A 590 -23.36 24.99 -34.42
N GLN A 591 -23.40 25.73 -33.30
CA GLN A 591 -23.21 27.18 -33.32
C GLN A 591 -22.31 27.67 -32.21
N LEU A 592 -21.48 28.65 -32.51
CA LEU A 592 -20.74 29.41 -31.50
C LEU A 592 -21.30 30.84 -31.44
N THR A 593 -21.80 31.24 -30.24
CA THR A 593 -22.35 32.58 -30.01
C THR A 593 -21.35 33.39 -29.16
N TYR A 594 -20.83 34.48 -29.75
CA TYR A 594 -20.04 35.46 -29.03
C TYR A 594 -20.94 36.49 -28.35
N THR A 595 -20.85 36.56 -27.03
CA THR A 595 -21.70 37.44 -26.19
C THR A 595 -21.00 38.71 -25.70
N GLY A 596 -19.68 38.83 -25.87
CA GLY A 596 -18.91 40.02 -25.48
C GLY A 596 -19.03 41.21 -26.43
N ALA A 597 -18.39 42.33 -26.10
CA ALA A 597 -18.57 43.61 -26.76
C ALA A 597 -17.42 44.03 -27.73
N GLY A 598 -16.30 43.30 -27.73
CA GLY A 598 -15.15 43.64 -28.57
C GLY A 598 -15.18 43.08 -29.99
N ALA A 599 -14.11 43.28 -30.74
CA ALA A 599 -13.87 42.60 -32.02
C ALA A 599 -13.07 41.32 -31.81
N VAL A 600 -13.45 40.22 -32.43
CA VAL A 600 -12.77 38.94 -32.41
C VAL A 600 -12.23 38.60 -33.77
N GLU A 601 -10.93 38.36 -33.88
CA GLU A 601 -10.29 37.96 -35.12
C GLU A 601 -10.55 36.47 -35.39
N VAL A 602 -11.07 36.17 -36.60
CA VAL A 602 -11.37 34.81 -37.05
C VAL A 602 -10.65 34.41 -38.34
N GLY A 603 -9.81 35.30 -38.91
CA GLY A 603 -9.04 35.03 -40.12
C GLY A 603 -8.05 33.88 -39.95
N GLY A 604 -7.97 33.00 -40.95
CA GLY A 604 -7.09 31.83 -40.95
C GLY A 604 -7.66 30.61 -40.19
N LEU A 605 -8.92 30.64 -39.74
CA LEU A 605 -9.59 29.46 -39.18
C LEU A 605 -9.93 28.46 -40.29
N SER A 606 -9.81 27.17 -39.95
CA SER A 606 -10.18 26.06 -40.84
C SER A 606 -11.36 25.31 -40.25
N PHE A 607 -12.49 25.31 -40.96
CA PHE A 607 -13.72 24.66 -40.51
C PHE A 607 -13.85 23.26 -41.14
N ASN A 608 -13.86 22.25 -40.27
CA ASN A 608 -13.98 20.85 -40.61
C ASN A 608 -15.45 20.43 -40.43
N ILE A 609 -16.17 20.25 -41.53
CA ILE A 609 -17.63 20.06 -41.54
C ILE A 609 -18.01 18.94 -42.49
N ASP A 610 -18.86 18.02 -42.01
CA ASP A 610 -19.54 17.03 -42.87
C ASP A 610 -20.84 17.60 -43.42
N LEU A 611 -20.94 17.71 -44.72
CA LEU A 611 -22.11 18.25 -45.41
C LEU A 611 -23.09 17.19 -45.92
N ALA A 612 -22.81 15.89 -45.74
CA ALA A 612 -23.65 14.84 -46.33
C ALA A 612 -25.11 14.86 -45.86
N SER A 613 -25.35 15.30 -44.64
CA SER A 613 -26.68 15.41 -44.07
C SER A 613 -27.31 16.81 -44.23
N SER A 614 -26.61 17.77 -44.82
CA SER A 614 -27.10 19.15 -44.95
C SER A 614 -28.33 19.23 -45.89
N THR A 615 -29.32 20.05 -45.53
CA THR A 615 -30.52 20.29 -46.33
C THR A 615 -30.59 21.72 -46.88
N GLU A 616 -29.97 22.68 -46.17
CA GLU A 616 -29.94 24.08 -46.56
C GLU A 616 -28.71 24.42 -47.42
N ASP A 617 -28.78 25.55 -48.13
CA ASP A 617 -27.68 26.10 -48.91
C ASP A 617 -26.79 27.06 -48.12
N ALA A 618 -27.20 27.45 -46.92
CA ALA A 618 -26.41 28.28 -46.01
C ALA A 618 -26.66 27.95 -44.53
N TYR A 619 -25.59 27.98 -43.73
CA TYR A 619 -25.60 27.75 -42.27
C TYR A 619 -24.83 28.85 -41.56
N THR A 620 -25.39 29.38 -40.47
CA THR A 620 -24.68 30.31 -39.59
C THR A 620 -23.87 29.52 -38.59
N LEU A 621 -22.53 29.58 -38.69
CA LEU A 621 -21.61 28.88 -37.81
C LEU A 621 -21.32 29.67 -36.54
N PHE A 622 -20.96 30.96 -36.70
CA PHE A 622 -20.69 31.85 -35.57
C PHE A 622 -21.66 33.06 -35.60
N THR A 623 -22.07 33.49 -34.40
CA THR A 623 -22.93 34.67 -34.24
C THR A 623 -22.39 35.57 -33.13
N ALA A 624 -22.32 36.89 -33.37
CA ALA A 624 -21.98 37.89 -32.35
C ALA A 624 -23.23 38.67 -31.91
N THR A 625 -23.55 38.64 -30.61
CA THR A 625 -24.73 39.34 -30.07
C THR A 625 -24.46 40.84 -29.90
N THR A 626 -23.30 41.22 -29.33
CA THR A 626 -22.96 42.61 -29.07
C THR A 626 -21.70 43.05 -29.83
N GLY A 627 -20.61 42.30 -29.76
CA GLY A 627 -19.35 42.56 -30.47
C GLY A 627 -19.44 42.26 -31.98
N THR A 628 -18.29 42.13 -32.63
CA THR A 628 -18.17 41.78 -34.03
C THR A 628 -17.03 40.79 -34.25
N PHE A 629 -17.09 40.07 -35.34
CA PHE A 629 -15.95 39.33 -35.90
C PHE A 629 -15.20 40.19 -36.91
N THR A 630 -13.89 40.00 -36.99
CA THR A 630 -13.02 40.58 -38.02
C THR A 630 -12.22 39.45 -38.68
N SER A 631 -11.85 39.62 -39.93
CA SER A 631 -11.02 38.65 -40.64
C SER A 631 -9.89 39.35 -41.38
N ASN A 632 -8.68 39.17 -40.94
CA ASN A 632 -7.44 39.64 -41.63
C ASN A 632 -6.81 38.55 -42.49
N GLY A 633 -7.48 37.39 -42.65
CA GLY A 633 -7.07 36.24 -43.46
C GLY A 633 -8.25 35.51 -44.04
N GLU A 634 -8.01 34.56 -44.91
CA GLU A 634 -9.06 33.72 -45.48
C GLU A 634 -9.61 32.76 -44.40
N LEU A 635 -10.92 32.47 -44.50
CA LEU A 635 -11.61 31.41 -43.79
C LEU A 635 -11.64 30.16 -44.66
N HIS A 636 -11.18 29.03 -44.14
CA HIS A 636 -11.02 27.81 -44.93
C HIS A 636 -12.11 26.79 -44.59
N PHE A 637 -12.79 26.27 -45.64
CA PHE A 637 -13.64 25.12 -45.51
C PHE A 637 -12.86 23.85 -45.77
N LEU A 638 -12.94 22.89 -44.88
CA LEU A 638 -12.42 21.52 -45.01
C LEU A 638 -13.59 20.56 -44.93
N GLY A 639 -14.06 20.10 -46.10
CA GLY A 639 -15.14 19.11 -46.15
C GLY A 639 -14.67 17.75 -45.65
N LEU A 640 -15.41 17.17 -44.72
CA LEU A 640 -15.11 15.84 -44.16
C LEU A 640 -15.66 14.70 -45.04
N ASN A 641 -16.50 15.03 -46.04
CA ASN A 641 -17.04 14.09 -46.99
C ASN A 641 -16.57 14.42 -48.42
N ARG A 642 -16.46 13.38 -49.25
CA ARG A 642 -15.93 13.51 -50.61
C ARG A 642 -16.86 14.33 -51.51
N GLY A 643 -16.26 15.25 -52.28
CA GLY A 643 -16.99 16.09 -53.20
C GLY A 643 -17.76 17.23 -52.52
N ALA A 644 -17.67 17.38 -51.20
CA ALA A 644 -18.23 18.53 -50.54
C ALA A 644 -17.51 19.80 -50.95
N ALA A 645 -18.26 20.83 -51.33
CA ALA A 645 -17.74 22.15 -51.64
C ALA A 645 -18.60 23.23 -50.98
N ALA A 646 -17.92 24.15 -50.28
CA ALA A 646 -18.54 25.27 -49.65
C ALA A 646 -17.54 26.45 -49.53
N THR A 647 -18.07 27.63 -49.31
CA THR A 647 -17.29 28.81 -48.96
C THR A 647 -17.70 29.32 -47.59
N ILE A 648 -16.75 29.85 -46.85
CA ILE A 648 -17.04 30.49 -45.56
C ILE A 648 -16.76 31.99 -45.70
N SER A 649 -17.71 32.79 -45.25
CA SER A 649 -17.61 34.24 -45.33
C SER A 649 -18.05 34.91 -44.03
N LEU A 650 -17.48 36.11 -43.78
CA LEU A 650 -17.96 37.01 -42.75
C LEU A 650 -19.08 37.87 -43.32
N SER A 651 -20.16 38.06 -42.56
CA SER A 651 -21.24 38.99 -42.95
C SER A 651 -20.73 40.44 -42.99
N ASP A 652 -21.35 41.30 -43.82
CA ASP A 652 -20.95 42.69 -43.99
C ASP A 652 -20.97 43.51 -42.68
N ASP A 653 -21.82 43.16 -41.76
CA ASP A 653 -21.92 43.80 -40.43
C ASP A 653 -20.97 43.22 -39.39
N GLY A 654 -20.18 42.20 -39.74
CA GLY A 654 -19.28 41.48 -38.86
C GLY A 654 -19.97 40.67 -37.77
N LYS A 655 -21.27 40.42 -37.89
CA LYS A 655 -22.06 39.72 -36.86
C LYS A 655 -22.07 38.22 -37.01
N SER A 656 -21.77 37.69 -38.18
CA SER A 656 -21.92 36.27 -38.45
C SER A 656 -20.79 35.72 -39.32
N VAL A 657 -20.36 34.51 -39.06
CA VAL A 657 -19.58 33.66 -39.95
C VAL A 657 -20.53 32.66 -40.56
N VAL A 658 -20.65 32.67 -41.89
CA VAL A 658 -21.63 31.91 -42.64
C VAL A 658 -20.95 30.92 -43.57
N LEU A 659 -21.39 29.68 -43.54
CA LEU A 659 -21.07 28.63 -44.50
C LEU A 659 -22.09 28.70 -45.67
N ASN A 660 -21.62 28.82 -46.91
CA ASN A 660 -22.45 28.73 -48.11
C ASN A 660 -22.10 27.43 -48.84
N VAL A 661 -23.04 26.50 -48.87
CA VAL A 661 -22.87 25.16 -49.44
C VAL A 661 -23.08 25.22 -50.94
N THR A 662 -22.11 24.77 -51.73
CA THR A 662 -22.21 24.66 -53.19
C THR A 662 -22.38 23.21 -53.64
N GLU A 663 -21.75 22.28 -52.91
CA GLU A 663 -21.96 20.84 -53.13
C GLU A 663 -21.95 20.11 -51.79
N LYS A 664 -22.93 19.23 -51.57
CA LYS A 664 -23.10 18.58 -50.26
C LYS A 664 -22.14 17.40 -50.04
N GLY A 665 -21.56 16.88 -51.12
CA GLY A 665 -20.74 15.67 -51.09
C GLY A 665 -21.54 14.39 -50.83
N GLU A 666 -20.89 13.28 -50.81
CA GLU A 666 -21.52 11.98 -50.62
C GLU A 666 -20.77 11.13 -49.61
N HIS A 667 -21.53 10.38 -48.79
CA HIS A 667 -21.02 9.23 -48.08
C HIS A 667 -21.18 7.99 -48.95
N GLY A 668 -20.09 7.39 -49.43
CA GLY A 668 -20.13 6.16 -50.19
C GLY A 668 -19.26 5.07 -49.57
N ASN A 669 -19.73 3.84 -49.59
CA ASN A 669 -18.91 2.69 -49.20
C ASN A 669 -17.96 2.35 -50.33
N LEU A 670 -16.65 2.32 -50.07
CA LEU A 670 -15.67 1.76 -51.00
C LEU A 670 -15.79 0.24 -51.02
N VAL A 671 -16.12 -0.32 -52.17
CA VAL A 671 -16.16 -1.76 -52.37
C VAL A 671 -14.92 -2.17 -53.17
N TRP A 672 -14.14 -3.10 -52.66
CA TRP A 672 -12.98 -3.66 -53.34
C TRP A 672 -13.43 -4.59 -54.46
N ASN A 673 -13.12 -4.27 -55.70
CA ASN A 673 -13.53 -5.04 -56.89
C ASN A 673 -12.60 -6.21 -57.23
N GLY A 674 -11.59 -6.49 -56.40
CA GLY A 674 -10.71 -7.63 -56.60
C GLY A 674 -9.77 -7.55 -57.81
N GLY A 675 -9.60 -6.37 -58.43
CA GLY A 675 -8.70 -6.14 -59.56
C GLY A 675 -7.31 -5.68 -59.09
N GLY A 676 -6.26 -6.39 -59.46
CA GLY A 676 -4.87 -5.97 -59.23
C GLY A 676 -4.22 -6.42 -57.95
N GLU A 677 -2.98 -6.10 -57.74
CA GLU A 677 -2.04 -6.65 -56.76
C GLU A 677 -2.22 -6.21 -55.29
N GLY A 678 -3.43 -5.92 -54.81
CA GLY A 678 -3.70 -5.64 -53.40
C GLY A 678 -3.03 -4.38 -52.81
N ILE A 679 -2.66 -3.41 -53.64
CA ILE A 679 -2.03 -2.17 -53.20
C ILE A 679 -3.13 -1.13 -52.95
N TRP A 680 -3.13 -0.61 -51.74
CA TRP A 680 -3.97 0.53 -51.36
C TRP A 680 -3.35 1.81 -51.93
N ILE A 681 -4.04 2.46 -52.88
CA ILE A 681 -3.62 3.74 -53.47
C ILE A 681 -4.57 4.86 -53.06
N THR A 682 -4.02 5.97 -52.61
CA THR A 682 -4.76 7.16 -52.20
C THR A 682 -5.04 8.12 -53.35
N GLU A 683 -4.35 7.95 -54.48
CA GLU A 683 -4.54 8.76 -55.70
C GLU A 683 -4.60 7.84 -56.91
N GLY A 684 -5.68 7.92 -57.69
CA GLY A 684 -5.87 7.19 -58.94
C GLY A 684 -6.96 7.80 -59.80
N THR A 685 -6.88 7.56 -61.12
CA THR A 685 -7.98 7.89 -62.04
C THR A 685 -9.04 6.79 -61.98
N ALA A 686 -10.29 7.14 -62.33
CA ALA A 686 -11.42 6.21 -62.32
C ALA A 686 -11.17 4.92 -63.12
N GLU A 687 -10.33 4.98 -64.15
CA GLU A 687 -10.03 3.86 -65.05
C GLU A 687 -9.06 2.83 -64.50
N ASN A 688 -8.23 3.22 -63.44
CA ASN A 688 -7.18 2.39 -62.88
C ASN A 688 -7.34 2.11 -61.38
N SER A 689 -8.47 2.54 -60.78
CA SER A 689 -8.73 2.31 -59.38
C SER A 689 -9.24 0.87 -59.14
N PRO A 690 -8.66 0.09 -58.23
CA PRO A 690 -9.20 -1.21 -57.85
C PRO A 690 -10.49 -1.08 -57.02
N TRP A 691 -10.95 0.14 -56.79
CA TRP A 691 -12.14 0.45 -56.02
C TRP A 691 -13.31 0.81 -56.92
N ASP A 692 -14.51 0.39 -56.55
CA ASP A 692 -15.73 0.88 -57.16
C ASP A 692 -15.97 2.33 -56.75
N ILE A 693 -15.70 3.25 -57.64
CA ILE A 693 -15.81 4.70 -57.43
C ILE A 693 -17.21 5.23 -57.65
N THR A 694 -18.16 4.38 -58.02
CA THR A 694 -19.55 4.80 -58.20
C THR A 694 -20.28 4.95 -56.85
N CYS A 695 -19.71 4.45 -55.76
CA CYS A 695 -20.26 4.56 -54.44
C CYS A 695 -19.11 4.65 -53.40
N LEU A 696 -18.60 5.83 -53.14
CA LEU A 696 -17.41 6.03 -52.27
C LEU A 696 -17.79 6.62 -50.93
N LEU A 697 -17.47 5.87 -49.84
CA LEU A 697 -17.38 6.41 -48.49
C LEU A 697 -15.91 6.76 -48.20
N TYR A 698 -15.63 8.00 -47.93
CA TYR A 698 -14.38 8.39 -47.29
C TYR A 698 -14.53 8.25 -45.79
N THR A 699 -13.96 7.19 -45.19
CA THR A 699 -13.74 7.15 -43.76
C THR A 699 -12.37 7.74 -43.50
N SER A 700 -12.30 8.82 -42.75
CA SER A 700 -11.06 9.20 -42.07
C SER A 700 -10.56 7.96 -41.31
N PRO A 701 -9.27 7.57 -41.43
CA PRO A 701 -8.77 6.43 -40.69
C PRO A 701 -9.01 6.66 -39.19
N SER A 702 -9.88 5.82 -38.60
CA SER A 702 -10.05 5.78 -37.18
C SER A 702 -8.70 5.39 -36.54
N PRO A 703 -8.29 5.97 -35.44
CA PRO A 703 -7.09 5.52 -34.69
C PRO A 703 -7.11 4.04 -34.31
N ARG A 704 -8.26 3.36 -34.45
CA ARG A 704 -8.40 1.91 -34.22
C ARG A 704 -7.96 1.04 -35.40
N ASP A 705 -7.89 1.60 -36.62
CA ASP A 705 -7.57 0.78 -37.80
C ASP A 705 -6.08 0.45 -37.94
N GLY A 706 -5.21 1.09 -37.14
CA GLY A 706 -3.77 0.79 -37.07
C GLY A 706 -3.39 -0.48 -36.30
N LEU A 707 -4.32 -1.17 -35.65
CA LEU A 707 -4.04 -2.32 -34.77
C LEU A 707 -4.43 -3.69 -35.36
N LEU A 708 -4.95 -3.78 -36.62
CA LEU A 708 -5.37 -5.04 -37.21
C LEU A 708 -4.57 -5.48 -38.44
N SER A 709 -3.39 -4.90 -38.71
CA SER A 709 -2.47 -5.41 -39.72
C SER A 709 -1.24 -6.06 -39.02
N ARG A 710 -1.44 -7.27 -38.50
CA ARG A 710 -0.42 -8.32 -38.37
C ARG A 710 -1.02 -9.65 -38.75
#